data_0be5f6865b3b6e0acffd31c50d3ea208
#
_entry.id   0be5f6865b3b6e0acffd31c50d3ea208
#
_cell.length_a   1.000
_cell.length_b   1.000
_cell.length_c   1.000
_cell.angle_alpha   90.00
_cell.angle_beta   90.00
_cell.angle_gamma   90.00
#
_symmetry.space_group_name_H-M   'P 1'
#
loop_
_entity.id
_entity.type
_entity.pdbx_description
1 polymer ?
#
loop_
_entity_poly.entity_id
_entity_poly.type
_entity_poly.pdbx_seq_one_letter_code
_entity_poly.pdbx_strand_id
1 'polypeptide(L)'
;MLHTTLSSSIVMAKPRVIYWFRTDLRLHDSPALKAALDLKPEVLYPVWCWDSHYVYRARVGVNRWQFLIDCMNDVSQSITKINKKSQLFVLREPAVTLLPKLFKAWGITHLVFEKDTDAYAKERDAKVMQSAKEAGVEVIVKSGRTLWDSDEVVKANGGKPTMSITQLQNAGAKVGDIEPAVETPKSLPDPGELKLDFDQTQPDAKPDFNEKYRDNDEASYKEGLSGPKNDFHPPTLEELGFKPATTPHKGGESVILKSLDKIIGDEEYTGTFEKPKTSPAAFEPQSTCLTSPYLHFGALSCRYFYHKVEEVVEKRRKAKKSVSDPPASLTGQLLFRDMYFAAQAALGWSFAQTYNNPNCRFIPWHLPSKVDLSTKLITGDYEVDDEEKEKQLQRWAEGRTGFPWIDAIMRQLRQEGWVHHLARHSVACFLTRGGCYISWERGAEVFEELLIDHETACNSGNWQWLACTAFYAQFYRCYSPIAFGKKWDDNGDYIRKYVPELKDLPKKYIFEPHKAPIQDQKKAGVVVQGDGSQAKEGELMTYPKPMLDFNEAREVCIQGMKTGYHVGLYGNSPKVLDGTWKQLFDDAAEGPTEGKQGGPGGLMTFEDADGADEADQHQPDSPQKGKSGAAGSPSKPTRGRKREHSQGTLDFSKSAKK
;
A
#
# COMPACT_ATOMS: atom_id res chain seq x y z
N MET A 1 -34.60 62.12 -30.08
CA MET A 1 -33.50 61.66 -29.16
C MET A 1 -33.46 60.13 -29.21
N LEU A 2 -32.59 59.58 -30.01
CA LEU A 2 -32.39 58.16 -30.13
C LEU A 2 -31.41 57.75 -29.02
N HIS A 3 -31.84 56.98 -28.03
CA HIS A 3 -30.97 56.32 -27.06
C HIS A 3 -30.38 55.05 -27.67
N THR A 4 -29.15 55.11 -28.12
CA THR A 4 -28.36 53.96 -28.50
C THR A 4 -27.82 53.33 -27.21
N THR A 5 -28.42 52.24 -26.76
CA THR A 5 -27.89 51.37 -25.72
C THR A 5 -26.72 50.60 -26.31
N LEU A 6 -25.51 51.00 -25.98
CA LEU A 6 -24.29 50.22 -26.17
C LEU A 6 -24.33 49.02 -25.21
N SER A 7 -24.74 47.86 -25.73
CA SER A 7 -24.52 46.57 -25.07
C SER A 7 -23.04 46.25 -25.17
N SER A 8 -22.26 46.58 -24.15
CA SER A 8 -20.90 46.06 -23.99
C SER A 8 -21.01 44.58 -23.68
N SER A 9 -20.91 43.73 -24.70
CA SER A 9 -20.60 42.32 -24.49
C SER A 9 -19.24 42.24 -23.78
N ILE A 10 -19.27 41.94 -22.49
CA ILE A 10 -18.06 41.54 -21.73
C ILE A 10 -17.54 40.30 -22.43
N VAL A 11 -16.50 40.46 -23.25
CA VAL A 11 -15.73 39.32 -23.77
C VAL A 11 -15.04 38.72 -22.56
N MET A 12 -15.65 37.68 -22.01
CA MET A 12 -14.98 36.91 -20.94
C MET A 12 -13.64 36.39 -21.49
N ALA A 13 -12.56 36.72 -20.83
CA ALA A 13 -11.24 36.20 -21.18
C ALA A 13 -11.28 34.66 -21.17
N LYS A 14 -10.71 34.05 -22.21
CA LYS A 14 -10.66 32.58 -22.28
C LYS A 14 -9.89 32.02 -21.11
N PRO A 15 -10.29 30.85 -20.56
CA PRO A 15 -9.64 30.24 -19.45
C PRO A 15 -8.13 29.96 -19.68
N ARG A 16 -7.31 30.25 -18.70
CA ARG A 16 -5.89 29.92 -18.62
C ARG A 16 -5.72 28.93 -17.48
N VAL A 17 -5.38 27.69 -17.78
CA VAL A 17 -5.54 26.56 -16.87
C VAL A 17 -4.18 25.97 -16.49
N ILE A 18 -3.94 25.78 -15.20
CA ILE A 18 -2.95 24.82 -14.70
C ILE A 18 -3.66 23.50 -14.44
N TYR A 19 -3.18 22.42 -15.09
CA TYR A 19 -3.48 21.06 -14.68
C TYR A 19 -2.34 20.56 -13.81
N TRP A 20 -2.62 20.42 -12.50
CA TRP A 20 -1.62 20.01 -11.53
C TRP A 20 -1.61 18.50 -11.38
N PHE A 21 -0.66 17.84 -12.06
CA PHE A 21 -0.41 16.41 -11.94
C PHE A 21 0.13 16.03 -10.56
N ARG A 22 -0.29 14.87 -10.07
CA ARG A 22 0.17 14.27 -8.82
C ARG A 22 0.21 12.73 -8.96
N THR A 23 -0.62 12.00 -8.22
CA THR A 23 -0.77 10.54 -8.34
C THR A 23 -1.76 10.14 -9.44
N ASP A 24 -1.68 10.81 -10.56
CA ASP A 24 -2.52 10.66 -11.75
C ASP A 24 -1.69 10.78 -13.05
N LEU A 25 -0.47 10.19 -13.05
CA LEU A 25 0.49 10.27 -14.15
C LEU A 25 0.03 9.46 -15.38
N ARG A 26 -1.11 9.88 -15.96
CA ARG A 26 -1.75 9.26 -17.12
C ARG A 26 -2.55 10.28 -17.94
N LEU A 27 -2.85 9.92 -19.19
CA LEU A 27 -3.79 10.65 -20.04
C LEU A 27 -5.11 9.88 -20.25
N HIS A 28 -5.09 8.53 -20.20
CA HIS A 28 -6.31 7.73 -20.26
C HIS A 28 -7.13 7.89 -18.98
N ASP A 29 -8.44 7.89 -19.11
CA ASP A 29 -9.39 7.98 -17.99
C ASP A 29 -8.95 8.96 -16.89
N SER A 30 -8.70 10.21 -17.27
CA SER A 30 -8.44 11.31 -16.34
C SER A 30 -9.63 12.27 -16.26
N PRO A 31 -10.53 12.14 -15.26
CA PRO A 31 -11.69 13.02 -15.11
C PRO A 31 -11.31 14.48 -14.90
N ALA A 32 -10.20 14.72 -14.19
CA ALA A 32 -9.74 16.07 -13.93
C ALA A 32 -9.17 16.72 -15.21
N LEU A 33 -8.38 15.99 -16.01
CA LEU A 33 -7.89 16.49 -17.29
C LEU A 33 -9.06 16.76 -18.26
N LYS A 34 -10.05 15.85 -18.29
CA LYS A 34 -11.28 16.10 -19.07
C LYS A 34 -11.98 17.39 -18.63
N ALA A 35 -12.14 17.60 -17.32
CA ALA A 35 -12.77 18.82 -16.80
C ALA A 35 -11.96 20.08 -17.19
N ALA A 36 -10.62 20.02 -17.17
CA ALA A 36 -9.76 21.10 -17.65
C ALA A 36 -9.98 21.42 -19.14
N LEU A 37 -10.11 20.38 -19.98
CA LEU A 37 -10.34 20.52 -21.42
C LEU A 37 -11.76 20.99 -21.77
N ASP A 38 -12.76 20.59 -20.97
CA ASP A 38 -14.16 21.01 -21.14
C ASP A 38 -14.33 22.54 -20.96
N LEU A 39 -13.42 23.20 -20.23
CA LEU A 39 -13.35 24.67 -20.14
C LEU A 39 -12.99 25.34 -21.48
N LYS A 40 -12.51 24.59 -22.47
CA LYS A 40 -11.96 25.08 -23.74
C LYS A 40 -10.89 26.17 -23.54
N PRO A 41 -9.85 25.87 -22.76
CA PRO A 41 -8.87 26.87 -22.36
C PRO A 41 -8.08 27.43 -23.54
N GLU A 42 -7.68 28.71 -23.43
CA GLU A 42 -6.73 29.34 -24.37
C GLU A 42 -5.36 28.70 -24.24
N VAL A 43 -4.93 28.47 -23.00
CA VAL A 43 -3.66 27.82 -22.64
C VAL A 43 -3.85 26.77 -21.56
N LEU A 44 -3.07 25.70 -21.65
CA LEU A 44 -3.03 24.63 -20.66
C LEU A 44 -1.59 24.37 -20.25
N TYR A 45 -1.32 24.43 -18.95
CA TYR A 45 -0.02 24.12 -18.37
C TYR A 45 -0.11 22.80 -17.58
N PRO A 46 0.39 21.67 -18.11
CA PRO A 46 0.57 20.43 -17.35
C PRO A 46 1.74 20.59 -16.38
N VAL A 47 1.47 20.75 -15.07
CA VAL A 47 2.48 21.11 -14.07
C VAL A 47 2.67 19.99 -13.06
N TRP A 48 3.92 19.72 -12.67
CA TRP A 48 4.29 18.95 -11.50
C TRP A 48 5.12 19.82 -10.55
N CYS A 49 4.69 19.87 -9.29
CA CYS A 49 5.47 20.52 -8.23
C CYS A 49 6.37 19.48 -7.57
N TRP A 50 7.69 19.59 -7.76
CA TRP A 50 8.66 18.71 -7.12
C TRP A 50 9.04 19.28 -5.77
N ASP A 51 8.42 18.73 -4.72
CA ASP A 51 8.59 19.20 -3.34
C ASP A 51 9.89 18.70 -2.74
N SER A 52 10.83 19.59 -2.55
CA SER A 52 12.13 19.32 -1.95
C SER A 52 12.04 18.76 -0.54
N HIS A 53 11.18 19.33 0.27
CA HIS A 53 11.03 18.86 1.65
C HIS A 53 10.53 17.42 1.68
N TYR A 54 9.59 17.08 0.79
CA TYR A 54 9.13 15.70 0.65
C TYR A 54 10.26 14.77 0.19
N VAL A 55 11.01 15.17 -0.83
CA VAL A 55 12.09 14.35 -1.40
C VAL A 55 13.15 13.98 -0.36
N TYR A 56 13.50 14.89 0.56
CA TYR A 56 14.57 14.64 1.54
C TYR A 56 14.09 14.20 2.93
N ARG A 57 12.81 14.28 3.23
CA ARG A 57 12.25 13.88 4.53
C ARG A 57 11.44 12.60 4.50
N ALA A 58 10.83 12.27 3.35
CA ALA A 58 9.98 11.09 3.26
C ALA A 58 10.80 9.80 3.25
N ARG A 59 10.23 8.74 3.83
CA ARG A 59 10.74 7.38 3.75
C ARG A 59 10.48 6.79 2.36
N VAL A 60 11.27 7.22 1.37
CA VAL A 60 11.12 6.80 -0.02
C VAL A 60 12.45 6.27 -0.53
N GLY A 61 12.50 4.97 -0.79
CA GLY A 61 13.69 4.32 -1.35
C GLY A 61 13.92 4.67 -2.82
N VAL A 62 15.16 4.50 -3.27
CA VAL A 62 15.61 4.86 -4.62
C VAL A 62 14.81 4.17 -5.74
N ASN A 63 14.36 2.93 -5.51
CA ASN A 63 13.54 2.18 -6.48
C ASN A 63 12.18 2.86 -6.74
N ARG A 64 11.56 3.46 -5.71
CA ARG A 64 10.30 4.19 -5.88
C ARG A 64 10.52 5.54 -6.57
N TRP A 65 11.62 6.24 -6.29
CA TRP A 65 11.98 7.45 -7.03
C TRP A 65 12.20 7.17 -8.51
N GLN A 66 12.93 6.11 -8.85
CA GLN A 66 13.12 5.72 -10.26
C GLN A 66 11.80 5.45 -10.96
N PHE A 67 10.91 4.70 -10.31
CA PHE A 67 9.60 4.37 -10.89
C PHE A 67 8.73 5.62 -11.11
N LEU A 68 8.76 6.58 -10.16
CA LEU A 68 8.09 7.88 -10.32
C LEU A 68 8.67 8.65 -11.51
N ILE A 69 9.99 8.77 -11.60
CA ILE A 69 10.67 9.48 -12.70
C ILE A 69 10.34 8.82 -14.05
N ASP A 70 10.31 7.50 -14.12
CA ASP A 70 9.87 6.78 -15.32
C ASP A 70 8.43 7.15 -15.70
N CYS A 71 7.50 7.21 -14.75
CA CYS A 71 6.11 7.62 -14.99
C CYS A 71 6.00 9.07 -15.46
N MET A 72 6.78 9.98 -14.86
CA MET A 72 6.81 11.39 -15.25
C MET A 72 7.34 11.57 -16.68
N ASN A 73 8.42 10.87 -17.03
CA ASN A 73 9.00 10.90 -18.37
C ASN A 73 8.01 10.33 -19.42
N ASP A 74 7.32 9.24 -19.10
CA ASP A 74 6.37 8.60 -20.01
C ASP A 74 5.16 9.50 -20.28
N VAL A 75 4.56 10.11 -19.25
CA VAL A 75 3.44 11.03 -19.41
C VAL A 75 3.87 12.31 -20.13
N SER A 76 5.08 12.83 -19.85
CA SER A 76 5.64 13.98 -20.56
C SER A 76 5.81 13.70 -22.06
N GLN A 77 6.34 12.53 -22.41
CA GLN A 77 6.46 12.08 -23.81
C GLN A 77 5.07 11.94 -24.46
N SER A 78 4.09 11.40 -23.74
CA SER A 78 2.71 11.26 -24.22
C SER A 78 2.06 12.61 -24.50
N ILE A 79 2.25 13.61 -23.62
CA ILE A 79 1.81 15.00 -23.82
C ILE A 79 2.49 15.59 -25.08
N THR A 80 3.82 15.50 -25.17
CA THR A 80 4.59 16.03 -26.31
C THR A 80 4.22 15.35 -27.64
N LYS A 81 3.83 14.05 -27.60
CA LYS A 81 3.35 13.35 -28.80
C LYS A 81 2.04 13.95 -29.32
N ILE A 82 1.13 14.37 -28.43
CA ILE A 82 -0.14 15.00 -28.79
C ILE A 82 0.09 16.48 -29.20
N ASN A 83 0.88 17.21 -28.43
CA ASN A 83 1.21 18.61 -28.70
C ASN A 83 2.73 18.85 -28.53
N LYS A 84 3.41 19.12 -29.66
CA LYS A 84 4.87 19.31 -29.71
C LYS A 84 5.39 20.50 -28.91
N LYS A 85 4.54 21.44 -28.53
CA LYS A 85 4.88 22.62 -27.73
C LYS A 85 4.68 22.40 -26.23
N SER A 86 4.09 21.26 -25.85
CA SER A 86 3.74 20.95 -24.47
C SER A 86 4.48 19.74 -23.96
N GLN A 87 4.68 19.70 -22.65
CA GLN A 87 5.29 18.61 -21.91
C GLN A 87 4.78 18.65 -20.46
N LEU A 88 5.18 17.71 -19.62
CA LEU A 88 5.03 17.85 -18.17
C LEU A 88 6.06 18.89 -17.69
N PHE A 89 5.60 20.06 -17.26
CA PHE A 89 6.45 21.11 -16.72
C PHE A 89 6.73 20.85 -15.25
N VAL A 90 7.93 20.38 -14.94
CA VAL A 90 8.36 20.09 -13.57
C VAL A 90 9.04 21.31 -12.96
N LEU A 91 8.50 21.81 -11.86
CA LEU A 91 9.06 22.93 -11.11
C LEU A 91 9.45 22.46 -9.70
N ARG A 92 10.65 22.81 -9.27
CA ARG A 92 11.32 22.27 -8.08
C ARG A 92 11.07 23.12 -6.83
N GLU A 93 9.79 23.25 -6.45
CA GLU A 93 9.36 23.95 -5.23
C GLU A 93 8.05 23.31 -4.71
N PRO A 94 7.79 23.36 -3.37
CA PRO A 94 6.52 22.92 -2.80
C PRO A 94 5.30 23.62 -3.42
N ALA A 95 4.24 22.85 -3.70
CA ALA A 95 3.04 23.38 -4.36
C ALA A 95 2.40 24.57 -3.63
N VAL A 96 2.45 24.56 -2.28
CA VAL A 96 1.85 25.62 -1.44
C VAL A 96 2.51 26.98 -1.68
N THR A 97 3.79 27.01 -1.94
CA THR A 97 4.56 28.25 -2.21
C THR A 97 4.64 28.57 -3.70
N LEU A 98 4.75 27.55 -4.55
CA LEU A 98 4.93 27.70 -5.99
C LEU A 98 3.66 28.15 -6.72
N LEU A 99 2.54 27.44 -6.50
CA LEU A 99 1.32 27.68 -7.28
C LEU A 99 0.81 29.13 -7.19
N PRO A 100 0.80 29.81 -6.03
CA PRO A 100 0.45 31.22 -5.96
C PRO A 100 1.33 32.13 -6.82
N LYS A 101 2.63 31.85 -6.92
CA LYS A 101 3.57 32.58 -7.80
C LYS A 101 3.21 32.37 -9.27
N LEU A 102 2.89 31.11 -9.65
CA LEU A 102 2.49 30.77 -11.03
C LEU A 102 1.15 31.38 -11.41
N PHE A 103 0.18 31.45 -10.48
CA PHE A 103 -1.11 32.09 -10.74
C PHE A 103 -0.93 33.51 -11.24
N LYS A 104 -0.04 34.26 -10.61
CA LYS A 104 0.29 35.64 -10.99
C LYS A 104 1.12 35.70 -12.27
N ALA A 105 2.25 34.96 -12.33
CA ALA A 105 3.19 35.02 -13.45
C ALA A 105 2.56 34.61 -14.78
N TRP A 106 1.70 33.60 -14.76
CA TRP A 106 1.07 33.07 -15.98
C TRP A 106 -0.38 33.53 -16.17
N GLY A 107 -0.90 34.41 -15.32
CA GLY A 107 -2.26 34.95 -15.41
C GLY A 107 -3.31 33.84 -15.36
N ILE A 108 -3.16 32.88 -14.46
CA ILE A 108 -4.01 31.69 -14.35
C ILE A 108 -5.39 32.06 -13.86
N THR A 109 -6.42 31.48 -14.48
CA THR A 109 -7.83 31.63 -14.11
C THR A 109 -8.40 30.39 -13.43
N HIS A 110 -7.85 29.20 -13.73
CA HIS A 110 -8.34 27.93 -13.20
C HIS A 110 -7.17 27.00 -12.81
N LEU A 111 -7.33 26.34 -11.66
CA LEU A 111 -6.50 25.24 -11.20
C LEU A 111 -7.33 23.95 -11.19
N VAL A 112 -6.86 22.91 -11.86
CA VAL A 112 -7.56 21.63 -11.96
C VAL A 112 -6.65 20.48 -11.52
N PHE A 113 -7.17 19.55 -10.69
CA PHE A 113 -6.41 18.40 -10.23
C PHE A 113 -7.29 17.25 -9.75
N GLU A 114 -6.73 16.03 -9.62
CA GLU A 114 -7.39 14.88 -8.99
C GLU A 114 -7.36 14.97 -7.46
N LYS A 115 -8.45 14.55 -6.81
CA LYS A 115 -8.59 14.47 -5.36
C LYS A 115 -7.71 13.37 -4.77
N ASP A 116 -7.13 13.62 -3.59
CA ASP A 116 -6.44 12.61 -2.79
C ASP A 116 -7.12 12.44 -1.42
N THR A 117 -6.94 11.26 -0.81
CA THR A 117 -7.50 10.91 0.51
C THR A 117 -6.47 10.92 1.62
N ASP A 118 -5.18 10.96 1.28
CA ASP A 118 -4.10 11.04 2.25
C ASP A 118 -4.21 12.31 3.10
N ALA A 119 -4.00 12.20 4.41
CA ALA A 119 -4.19 13.31 5.34
C ALA A 119 -3.27 14.49 5.02
N TYR A 120 -1.99 14.22 4.71
CA TYR A 120 -1.04 15.25 4.28
C TYR A 120 -1.50 15.93 2.98
N ALA A 121 -1.95 15.14 2.00
CA ALA A 121 -2.43 15.68 0.74
C ALA A 121 -3.67 16.56 0.93
N LYS A 122 -4.62 16.17 1.78
CA LYS A 122 -5.79 16.99 2.13
C LYS A 122 -5.41 18.34 2.74
N GLU A 123 -4.46 18.36 3.66
CA GLU A 123 -3.98 19.61 4.29
C GLU A 123 -3.25 20.51 3.30
N ARG A 124 -2.36 19.94 2.48
CA ARG A 124 -1.68 20.65 1.40
C ARG A 124 -2.66 21.26 0.42
N ASP A 125 -3.62 20.45 -0.04
CA ASP A 125 -4.63 20.84 -1.03
C ASP A 125 -5.54 21.94 -0.47
N ALA A 126 -5.92 21.88 0.81
CA ALA A 126 -6.69 22.94 1.47
C ALA A 126 -5.94 24.29 1.47
N LYS A 127 -4.62 24.29 1.75
CA LYS A 127 -3.78 25.48 1.69
C LYS A 127 -3.68 26.05 0.26
N VAL A 128 -3.50 25.17 -0.74
CA VAL A 128 -3.45 25.56 -2.16
C VAL A 128 -4.79 26.14 -2.62
N MET A 129 -5.91 25.51 -2.25
CA MET A 129 -7.25 26.02 -2.59
C MET A 129 -7.53 27.38 -1.95
N GLN A 130 -7.08 27.60 -0.71
CA GLN A 130 -7.21 28.90 -0.07
C GLN A 130 -6.41 29.98 -0.81
N SER A 131 -5.15 29.71 -1.18
CA SER A 131 -4.33 30.65 -1.96
C SER A 131 -4.90 30.91 -3.36
N ALA A 132 -5.47 29.90 -4.01
CA ALA A 132 -6.16 30.06 -5.29
C ALA A 132 -7.37 31.01 -5.16
N LYS A 133 -8.19 30.82 -4.12
CA LYS A 133 -9.34 31.71 -3.83
C LYS A 133 -8.89 33.16 -3.60
N GLU A 134 -7.81 33.36 -2.85
CA GLU A 134 -7.24 34.70 -2.61
C GLU A 134 -6.71 35.35 -3.88
N ALA A 135 -6.20 34.55 -4.82
CA ALA A 135 -5.74 35.00 -6.13
C ALA A 135 -6.88 35.16 -7.17
N GLY A 136 -8.13 34.84 -6.84
CA GLY A 136 -9.26 34.85 -7.78
C GLY A 136 -9.22 33.72 -8.82
N VAL A 137 -8.51 32.61 -8.50
CA VAL A 137 -8.40 31.43 -9.36
C VAL A 137 -9.49 30.42 -8.98
N GLU A 138 -10.28 29.97 -9.95
CA GLU A 138 -11.28 28.93 -9.76
C GLU A 138 -10.61 27.57 -9.64
N VAL A 139 -11.07 26.74 -8.68
CA VAL A 139 -10.49 25.41 -8.45
C VAL A 139 -11.50 24.32 -8.80
N ILE A 140 -11.09 23.39 -9.66
CA ILE A 140 -11.88 22.21 -10.04
C ILE A 140 -11.15 20.96 -9.57
N VAL A 141 -11.80 20.19 -8.69
CA VAL A 141 -11.29 18.93 -8.16
C VAL A 141 -12.17 17.78 -8.62
N LYS A 142 -11.57 16.71 -9.12
CA LYS A 142 -12.28 15.50 -9.56
C LYS A 142 -11.70 14.26 -8.89
N SER A 143 -12.55 13.28 -8.62
CA SER A 143 -12.13 11.97 -8.14
C SER A 143 -11.79 11.05 -9.31
N GLY A 144 -10.65 10.38 -9.26
CA GLY A 144 -10.18 9.46 -10.32
C GLY A 144 -9.25 8.39 -9.77
N ARG A 145 -8.88 8.47 -8.48
CA ARG A 145 -7.94 7.56 -7.82
C ARG A 145 -8.58 6.26 -7.31
N THR A 146 -9.88 6.27 -7.05
CA THR A 146 -10.69 5.17 -6.53
C THR A 146 -11.89 4.89 -7.42
N LEU A 147 -12.54 3.75 -7.25
CA LEU A 147 -13.73 3.37 -8.01
C LEU A 147 -14.90 4.33 -7.71
N TRP A 148 -15.10 4.67 -6.43
CA TRP A 148 -16.01 5.71 -5.95
C TRP A 148 -15.24 6.82 -5.25
N ASP A 149 -15.82 7.99 -5.14
CA ASP A 149 -15.29 9.06 -4.29
C ASP A 149 -15.30 8.59 -2.83
N SER A 150 -14.12 8.54 -2.20
CA SER A 150 -13.97 8.00 -0.84
C SER A 150 -14.73 8.79 0.22
N ASP A 151 -14.86 10.12 0.09
CA ASP A 151 -15.62 10.93 1.04
C ASP A 151 -17.13 10.70 0.89
N GLU A 152 -17.63 10.49 -0.33
CA GLU A 152 -19.04 10.11 -0.56
C GLU A 152 -19.32 8.69 -0.03
N VAL A 153 -18.39 7.76 -0.18
CA VAL A 153 -18.48 6.42 0.44
C VAL A 153 -18.57 6.54 1.96
N VAL A 154 -17.71 7.33 2.59
CA VAL A 154 -17.74 7.57 4.05
C VAL A 154 -19.09 8.15 4.46
N LYS A 155 -19.58 9.17 3.75
CA LYS A 155 -20.90 9.77 3.99
C LYS A 155 -22.03 8.74 3.86
N ALA A 156 -22.01 7.92 2.81
CA ALA A 156 -22.99 6.86 2.59
C ALA A 156 -22.92 5.75 3.65
N ASN A 157 -21.74 5.56 4.28
CA ASN A 157 -21.52 4.65 5.42
C ASN A 157 -21.80 5.30 6.80
N GLY A 158 -22.50 6.43 6.83
CA GLY A 158 -22.87 7.12 8.06
C GLY A 158 -21.71 7.84 8.77
N GLY A 159 -20.73 8.33 8.02
CA GLY A 159 -19.54 9.03 8.54
C GLY A 159 -18.50 8.10 9.17
N LYS A 160 -18.62 6.78 8.99
CA LYS A 160 -17.73 5.78 9.59
C LYS A 160 -16.79 5.17 8.56
N PRO A 161 -15.59 4.71 8.98
CA PRO A 161 -14.70 3.98 8.09
C PRO A 161 -15.33 2.68 7.60
N THR A 162 -14.98 2.26 6.39
CA THR A 162 -15.32 0.93 5.86
C THR A 162 -14.35 -0.10 6.41
N MET A 163 -14.82 -1.05 7.21
CA MET A 163 -13.99 -2.07 7.86
C MET A 163 -14.12 -3.45 7.22
N SER A 164 -14.93 -3.58 6.16
CA SER A 164 -15.08 -4.80 5.37
C SER A 164 -15.48 -4.48 3.93
N ILE A 165 -15.20 -5.42 3.02
CA ILE A 165 -15.63 -5.33 1.61
C ILE A 165 -17.14 -5.15 1.49
N THR A 166 -17.91 -5.87 2.30
CA THR A 166 -19.37 -5.76 2.30
C THR A 166 -19.84 -4.35 2.68
N GLN A 167 -19.20 -3.72 3.67
CA GLN A 167 -19.51 -2.32 4.03
C GLN A 167 -19.18 -1.37 2.88
N LEU A 168 -18.01 -1.55 2.22
CA LEU A 168 -17.65 -0.76 1.05
C LEU A 168 -18.67 -0.91 -0.07
N GLN A 169 -19.03 -2.14 -0.45
CA GLN A 169 -19.97 -2.42 -1.53
C GLN A 169 -21.36 -1.84 -1.24
N ASN A 170 -21.84 -1.98 -0.01
CA ASN A 170 -23.12 -1.41 0.42
C ASN A 170 -23.12 0.13 0.41
N ALA A 171 -22.00 0.76 0.77
CA ALA A 171 -21.87 2.20 0.73
C ALA A 171 -21.72 2.69 -0.73
N GLY A 172 -20.88 2.01 -1.52
CA GLY A 172 -20.70 2.31 -2.95
C GLY A 172 -22.00 2.22 -3.76
N ALA A 173 -22.81 1.18 -3.50
CA ALA A 173 -24.13 1.04 -4.14
C ALA A 173 -25.09 2.21 -3.83
N LYS A 174 -24.93 2.88 -2.68
CA LYS A 174 -25.71 4.09 -2.35
C LYS A 174 -25.14 5.34 -3.01
N VAL A 175 -23.83 5.37 -3.29
CA VAL A 175 -23.20 6.47 -4.05
C VAL A 175 -23.61 6.40 -5.52
N GLY A 176 -23.70 5.21 -6.09
CA GLY A 176 -24.09 4.95 -7.47
C GLY A 176 -23.19 3.96 -8.18
N ASP A 177 -23.42 3.78 -9.48
CA ASP A 177 -22.57 2.93 -10.31
C ASP A 177 -21.14 3.51 -10.43
N ILE A 178 -20.19 2.63 -10.69
CA ILE A 178 -18.81 3.06 -10.99
C ILE A 178 -18.82 3.77 -12.34
N GLU A 179 -18.44 5.04 -12.32
CA GLU A 179 -18.42 5.90 -13.51
C GLU A 179 -17.63 5.26 -14.65
N PRO A 180 -18.12 5.34 -15.91
CA PRO A 180 -17.38 4.83 -17.05
C PRO A 180 -16.07 5.60 -17.24
N ALA A 181 -15.08 4.93 -17.82
CA ALA A 181 -13.80 5.54 -18.13
C ALA A 181 -13.97 6.66 -19.19
N VAL A 182 -13.31 7.79 -18.97
CA VAL A 182 -13.31 8.91 -19.93
C VAL A 182 -12.29 8.67 -21.04
N GLU A 183 -12.58 9.19 -22.24
CA GLU A 183 -11.68 9.03 -23.38
C GLU A 183 -10.35 9.77 -23.20
N THR A 184 -9.28 9.17 -23.72
CA THR A 184 -7.97 9.82 -23.81
C THR A 184 -8.05 11.02 -24.76
N PRO A 185 -7.54 12.21 -24.38
CA PRO A 185 -7.59 13.38 -25.22
C PRO A 185 -6.78 13.18 -26.51
N LYS A 186 -7.35 13.61 -27.65
CA LYS A 186 -6.70 13.57 -28.96
C LYS A 186 -5.93 14.85 -29.28
N SER A 187 -6.19 15.92 -28.56
CA SER A 187 -5.53 17.22 -28.68
C SER A 187 -5.42 17.90 -27.33
N LEU A 188 -4.38 18.68 -27.15
CA LEU A 188 -4.15 19.51 -25.97
C LEU A 188 -3.92 20.95 -26.43
N PRO A 189 -4.44 21.97 -25.73
CA PRO A 189 -4.12 23.37 -25.98
C PRO A 189 -2.60 23.62 -25.86
N ASP A 190 -2.12 24.62 -26.58
CA ASP A 190 -0.74 25.08 -26.41
C ASP A 190 -0.54 25.62 -24.99
N PRO A 191 0.65 25.48 -24.40
CA PRO A 191 1.02 26.26 -23.22
C PRO A 191 1.20 27.72 -23.61
N GLY A 192 1.03 28.61 -22.66
CA GLY A 192 1.38 30.00 -22.83
C GLY A 192 2.88 30.24 -22.67
N GLU A 193 3.26 31.49 -22.46
CA GLU A 193 4.63 31.86 -22.13
C GLU A 193 5.05 31.23 -20.80
N LEU A 194 6.24 30.62 -20.76
CA LEU A 194 6.80 29.93 -19.58
C LEU A 194 7.72 30.82 -18.75
N LYS A 195 7.74 32.13 -19.05
CA LYS A 195 8.59 33.06 -18.31
C LYS A 195 8.17 33.13 -16.84
N LEU A 196 9.16 33.04 -15.97
CA LEU A 196 9.01 33.22 -14.53
C LEU A 196 9.56 34.61 -14.18
N ASP A 197 8.69 35.52 -13.78
CA ASP A 197 8.99 36.92 -13.44
C ASP A 197 9.24 37.15 -11.94
N PHE A 198 9.57 36.09 -11.21
CA PHE A 198 9.87 36.08 -9.80
C PHE A 198 11.25 35.44 -9.54
N ASP A 199 11.75 35.60 -8.33
CA ASP A 199 13.01 34.99 -7.91
C ASP A 199 12.94 33.48 -8.03
N GLN A 200 13.83 32.91 -8.83
CA GLN A 200 13.91 31.48 -9.10
C GLN A 200 14.92 30.77 -8.18
N THR A 201 15.58 31.51 -7.28
CA THR A 201 16.41 30.89 -6.25
C THR A 201 15.50 30.18 -5.26
N GLN A 202 15.84 28.93 -4.96
CA GLN A 202 15.11 28.21 -3.92
C GLN A 202 15.38 28.88 -2.57
N PRO A 203 14.35 29.02 -1.71
CA PRO A 203 14.58 29.50 -0.36
C PRO A 203 15.62 28.61 0.32
N ASP A 204 16.56 29.23 1.04
CA ASP A 204 17.67 28.61 1.81
C ASP A 204 17.21 27.70 2.95
N ALA A 205 16.00 27.22 2.92
CA ALA A 205 15.56 26.23 3.87
C ALA A 205 16.35 24.94 3.61
N LYS A 206 17.52 24.84 4.29
CA LYS A 206 18.19 23.55 4.44
C LYS A 206 17.14 22.54 4.88
N PRO A 207 16.77 21.56 4.06
CA PRO A 207 15.92 20.49 4.56
C PRO A 207 16.70 19.83 5.68
N ASP A 208 16.06 19.55 6.82
CA ASP A 208 16.59 18.64 7.81
C ASP A 208 16.69 17.29 7.15
N PHE A 209 17.90 16.95 6.70
CA PHE A 209 18.16 15.64 6.11
C PHE A 209 17.94 14.58 7.16
N ASN A 210 17.11 13.61 6.87
CA ASN A 210 17.08 12.41 7.66
C ASN A 210 18.28 11.55 7.25
N GLU A 211 19.43 11.77 7.89
CA GLU A 211 20.70 11.07 7.64
C GLU A 211 20.56 9.55 7.64
N LYS A 212 19.57 9.02 8.38
CA LYS A 212 19.29 7.58 8.46
C LYS A 212 18.91 6.98 7.09
N TYR A 213 18.35 7.76 6.19
CA TYR A 213 17.82 7.27 4.92
C TYR A 213 18.58 7.72 3.68
N ARG A 214 19.61 8.58 3.80
CA ARG A 214 20.27 9.17 2.60
C ARG A 214 21.72 9.55 2.77
N ASP A 215 22.55 9.04 1.85
CA ASP A 215 23.87 9.57 1.50
C ASP A 215 23.68 10.74 0.51
N ASN A 216 23.18 11.91 0.92
CA ASN A 216 22.89 12.99 -0.01
C ASN A 216 23.87 14.13 0.09
N ASP A 217 24.34 14.56 -1.09
CA ASP A 217 25.07 15.80 -1.25
C ASP A 217 24.08 16.98 -1.35
N GLU A 218 24.21 17.99 -0.47
CA GLU A 218 23.47 19.25 -0.51
C GLU A 218 23.53 19.96 -1.86
N ALA A 219 24.56 19.65 -2.68
CA ALA A 219 24.84 20.34 -3.94
C ALA A 219 23.74 20.16 -5.00
N SER A 220 23.01 19.04 -4.99
CA SER A 220 21.99 18.71 -5.99
C SER A 220 20.73 19.58 -5.91
N TYR A 221 20.59 20.37 -4.83
CA TYR A 221 19.38 21.18 -4.57
C TYR A 221 19.50 22.66 -4.94
N LYS A 222 20.70 23.13 -5.29
CA LYS A 222 20.94 24.55 -5.63
C LYS A 222 20.54 24.93 -7.06
N GLU A 223 19.86 24.02 -7.74
CA GLU A 223 19.44 24.24 -9.11
C GLU A 223 18.15 25.07 -9.19
N GLY A 224 18.02 25.88 -10.21
CA GLY A 224 16.86 26.75 -10.43
C GLY A 224 15.53 25.96 -10.51
N LEU A 225 14.41 26.63 -10.28
CA LEU A 225 13.07 26.05 -10.25
C LEU A 225 12.73 25.18 -11.47
N SER A 226 13.22 25.53 -12.65
CA SER A 226 12.98 24.84 -13.91
C SER A 226 14.02 23.78 -14.27
N GLY A 227 14.87 23.42 -13.32
CA GLY A 227 15.94 22.44 -13.49
C GLY A 227 17.25 23.03 -14.07
N PRO A 228 18.35 22.23 -14.09
CA PRO A 228 19.69 22.71 -14.41
C PRO A 228 19.83 23.25 -15.84
N LYS A 229 18.97 22.77 -16.75
CA LYS A 229 18.96 23.22 -18.17
C LYS A 229 17.85 24.24 -18.46
N ASN A 230 17.12 24.64 -17.44
CA ASN A 230 15.96 25.53 -17.57
C ASN A 230 14.90 25.02 -18.58
N ASP A 231 14.71 23.72 -18.66
CA ASP A 231 13.84 23.03 -19.62
C ASP A 231 12.65 22.30 -18.99
N PHE A 232 12.46 22.46 -17.67
CA PHE A 232 11.35 21.90 -16.88
C PHE A 232 11.26 20.37 -16.92
N HIS A 233 12.36 19.67 -17.21
CA HIS A 233 12.32 18.21 -17.27
C HIS A 233 12.20 17.56 -15.87
N PRO A 234 11.68 16.32 -15.77
CA PRO A 234 11.76 15.54 -14.53
C PRO A 234 13.23 15.33 -14.12
N PRO A 235 13.56 15.46 -12.82
CA PRO A 235 14.93 15.22 -12.36
C PRO A 235 15.35 13.77 -12.59
N THR A 236 16.65 13.54 -12.75
CA THR A 236 17.24 12.20 -12.75
C THR A 236 17.65 11.80 -11.33
N LEU A 237 17.87 10.49 -11.08
CA LEU A 237 18.40 10.04 -9.78
C LEU A 237 19.76 10.66 -9.48
N GLU A 238 20.60 10.84 -10.50
CA GLU A 238 21.92 11.47 -10.38
C GLU A 238 21.80 12.94 -9.95
N GLU A 239 20.92 13.71 -10.59
CA GLU A 239 20.61 15.09 -10.19
C GLU A 239 20.09 15.21 -8.76
N LEU A 240 19.41 14.17 -8.27
CA LEU A 240 18.93 14.09 -6.90
C LEU A 240 19.97 13.53 -5.90
N GLY A 241 21.19 13.21 -6.36
CA GLY A 241 22.26 12.64 -5.53
C GLY A 241 22.02 11.17 -5.10
N PHE A 242 21.16 10.43 -5.80
CA PHE A 242 20.88 9.04 -5.49
C PHE A 242 21.78 8.07 -6.26
N LYS A 243 22.06 6.91 -5.63
CA LYS A 243 22.63 5.75 -6.33
C LYS A 243 21.66 5.23 -7.39
N PRO A 244 22.14 4.51 -8.43
CA PRO A 244 21.26 3.86 -9.39
C PRO A 244 20.28 2.92 -8.70
N ALA A 245 19.03 2.88 -9.19
CA ALA A 245 18.03 1.95 -8.73
C ALA A 245 18.36 0.52 -9.16
N THR A 246 17.90 -0.45 -8.35
CA THR A 246 18.11 -1.88 -8.60
C THR A 246 16.84 -2.58 -9.07
N THR A 247 15.70 -1.88 -9.05
CA THR A 247 14.41 -2.45 -9.48
C THR A 247 14.41 -2.84 -10.95
N PRO A 248 13.89 -4.04 -11.31
CA PRO A 248 13.64 -4.41 -12.70
C PRO A 248 12.36 -3.79 -13.26
N HIS A 249 11.52 -3.21 -12.41
CA HIS A 249 10.21 -2.69 -12.79
C HIS A 249 10.32 -1.29 -13.39
N LYS A 250 9.67 -1.09 -14.53
CA LYS A 250 9.64 0.19 -15.26
C LYS A 250 8.31 0.89 -15.07
N GLY A 251 8.33 2.17 -14.69
CA GLY A 251 7.15 3.02 -14.61
C GLY A 251 6.65 3.47 -15.98
N GLY A 252 5.41 3.95 -16.01
CA GLY A 252 4.80 4.60 -17.18
C GLY A 252 3.45 4.05 -17.59
N GLU A 253 2.58 4.96 -18.06
CA GLU A 253 1.26 4.66 -18.62
C GLU A 253 1.37 3.73 -19.84
N SER A 254 2.29 4.04 -20.76
CA SER A 254 2.49 3.25 -21.98
C SER A 254 2.99 1.83 -21.69
N VAL A 255 3.70 1.63 -20.59
CA VAL A 255 4.20 0.32 -20.16
C VAL A 255 3.06 -0.53 -19.61
N ILE A 256 2.26 0.05 -18.70
CA ILE A 256 1.17 -0.71 -18.09
C ILE A 256 0.02 -0.99 -19.06
N LEU A 257 -0.31 -0.07 -19.96
CA LEU A 257 -1.37 -0.33 -20.95
C LEU A 257 -1.03 -1.51 -21.86
N LYS A 258 0.23 -1.64 -22.31
CA LYS A 258 0.69 -2.83 -23.07
C LYS A 258 0.60 -4.12 -22.25
N SER A 259 0.88 -4.05 -20.95
CA SER A 259 0.77 -5.19 -20.05
C SER A 259 -0.69 -5.55 -19.78
N LEU A 260 -1.54 -4.53 -19.63
CA LEU A 260 -2.97 -4.68 -19.44
C LEU A 260 -3.63 -5.34 -20.68
N ASP A 261 -3.25 -4.93 -21.89
CA ASP A 261 -3.74 -5.58 -23.12
C ASP A 261 -3.47 -7.08 -23.14
N LYS A 262 -2.30 -7.53 -22.63
CA LYS A 262 -1.97 -8.95 -22.49
C LYS A 262 -2.82 -9.63 -21.43
N ILE A 263 -3.01 -8.99 -20.26
CA ILE A 263 -3.82 -9.51 -19.18
C ILE A 263 -5.27 -9.70 -19.66
N ILE A 264 -5.87 -8.67 -20.23
CA ILE A 264 -7.25 -8.68 -20.72
C ILE A 264 -7.41 -9.64 -21.93
N GLY A 265 -6.38 -9.75 -22.77
CA GLY A 265 -6.35 -10.70 -23.89
C GLY A 265 -6.32 -12.17 -23.44
N ASP A 266 -5.78 -12.46 -22.26
CA ASP A 266 -5.92 -13.76 -21.61
C ASP A 266 -7.23 -13.81 -20.82
N GLU A 267 -8.33 -14.10 -21.53
CA GLU A 267 -9.68 -14.17 -20.93
C GLU A 267 -9.80 -15.24 -19.85
N GLU A 268 -9.02 -16.33 -19.95
CA GLU A 268 -9.01 -17.38 -18.93
C GLU A 268 -8.42 -16.85 -17.64
N TYR A 269 -7.19 -16.34 -17.68
CA TYR A 269 -6.52 -15.74 -16.53
C TYR A 269 -7.36 -14.63 -15.91
N THR A 270 -7.81 -13.66 -16.72
CA THR A 270 -8.57 -12.49 -16.22
C THR A 270 -9.88 -12.91 -15.54
N GLY A 271 -10.61 -13.84 -16.15
CA GLY A 271 -11.92 -14.25 -15.65
C GLY A 271 -11.89 -15.22 -14.48
N THR A 272 -10.79 -15.98 -14.31
CA THR A 272 -10.67 -16.99 -13.25
C THR A 272 -9.58 -16.71 -12.23
N PHE A 273 -8.98 -15.50 -12.28
CA PHE A 273 -7.97 -15.10 -11.33
C PHE A 273 -8.50 -15.18 -9.90
N GLU A 274 -7.76 -15.87 -9.05
CA GLU A 274 -8.00 -15.91 -7.62
C GLU A 274 -6.69 -15.62 -6.87
N LYS A 275 -6.67 -14.52 -6.14
CA LYS A 275 -5.48 -14.06 -5.40
C LYS A 275 -4.86 -15.13 -4.50
N PRO A 276 -5.62 -15.91 -3.70
CA PRO A 276 -5.05 -16.93 -2.83
C PRO A 276 -4.34 -18.08 -3.57
N LYS A 277 -4.66 -18.29 -4.85
CA LYS A 277 -4.07 -19.36 -5.67
C LYS A 277 -2.77 -18.95 -6.37
N THR A 278 -2.32 -17.70 -6.21
CA THR A 278 -1.08 -17.21 -6.81
C THR A 278 0.14 -17.55 -5.95
N SER A 279 1.31 -17.77 -6.57
CA SER A 279 2.52 -18.21 -5.87
C SER A 279 3.49 -17.07 -5.57
N PRO A 280 3.89 -16.88 -4.31
CA PRO A 280 4.91 -15.89 -3.94
C PRO A 280 6.31 -16.23 -4.44
N ALA A 281 6.59 -17.50 -4.75
CA ALA A 281 7.86 -17.96 -5.29
C ALA A 281 7.92 -17.95 -6.82
N ALA A 282 6.82 -17.63 -7.51
CA ALA A 282 6.85 -17.44 -8.96
C ALA A 282 7.43 -16.05 -9.28
N PHE A 283 8.60 -16.00 -9.87
CA PHE A 283 9.31 -14.77 -10.20
C PHE A 283 9.60 -14.61 -11.70
N GLU A 284 9.45 -15.66 -12.49
CA GLU A 284 9.67 -15.63 -13.93
C GLU A 284 8.81 -16.70 -14.66
N PRO A 285 7.62 -16.33 -15.13
CA PRO A 285 6.91 -15.08 -14.92
C PRO A 285 6.31 -14.96 -13.51
N GLN A 286 5.96 -13.75 -13.10
CA GLN A 286 5.18 -13.50 -11.89
C GLN A 286 3.78 -14.11 -12.02
N SER A 287 3.25 -14.64 -10.92
CA SER A 287 1.88 -15.22 -10.89
C SER A 287 0.76 -14.17 -10.76
N THR A 288 1.12 -12.89 -10.61
CA THR A 288 0.18 -11.78 -10.49
C THR A 288 0.40 -10.75 -11.60
N CYS A 289 -0.57 -9.85 -11.78
CA CYS A 289 -0.56 -8.84 -12.85
C CYS A 289 0.36 -7.64 -12.60
N LEU A 290 1.02 -7.52 -11.44
CA LEU A 290 1.94 -6.42 -11.11
C LEU A 290 1.39 -5.01 -11.37
N THR A 291 0.09 -4.78 -11.16
CA THR A 291 -0.56 -3.48 -11.44
C THR A 291 -0.42 -2.46 -10.30
N SER A 292 -0.09 -2.91 -9.08
CA SER A 292 -0.10 -2.05 -7.89
C SER A 292 0.82 -0.82 -7.96
N PRO A 293 2.06 -0.86 -8.51
CA PRO A 293 2.87 0.34 -8.64
C PRO A 293 2.25 1.39 -9.58
N TYR A 294 1.61 0.93 -10.64
CA TYR A 294 0.96 1.82 -11.60
C TYR A 294 -0.33 2.45 -11.06
N LEU A 295 -1.08 1.71 -10.23
CA LEU A 295 -2.23 2.25 -9.49
C LEU A 295 -1.77 3.29 -8.46
N HIS A 296 -0.63 3.06 -7.78
CA HIS A 296 -0.06 3.99 -6.81
C HIS A 296 0.26 5.35 -7.45
N PHE A 297 0.99 5.38 -8.57
CA PHE A 297 1.33 6.61 -9.28
C PHE A 297 0.22 7.11 -10.22
N GLY A 298 -0.89 6.38 -10.30
CA GLY A 298 -1.99 6.70 -11.19
C GLY A 298 -1.66 6.60 -12.67
N ALA A 299 -0.57 5.90 -13.03
CA ALA A 299 -0.25 5.55 -14.42
C ALA A 299 -1.23 4.51 -15.00
N LEU A 300 -1.98 3.82 -14.14
CA LEU A 300 -3.14 3.01 -14.48
C LEU A 300 -4.37 3.53 -13.73
N SER A 301 -5.44 3.82 -14.44
CA SER A 301 -6.73 4.13 -13.83
C SER A 301 -7.37 2.87 -13.24
N CYS A 302 -7.81 2.94 -11.97
CA CYS A 302 -8.54 1.84 -11.33
C CYS A 302 -9.90 1.60 -11.99
N ARG A 303 -10.62 2.64 -12.45
CA ARG A 303 -11.92 2.52 -13.15
C ARG A 303 -11.75 1.90 -14.52
N TYR A 304 -10.75 2.33 -15.30
CA TYR A 304 -10.44 1.74 -16.60
C TYR A 304 -10.11 0.25 -16.45
N PHE A 305 -9.26 -0.10 -15.49
CA PHE A 305 -8.92 -1.51 -15.21
C PHE A 305 -10.16 -2.29 -14.77
N TYR A 306 -10.97 -1.76 -13.86
CA TYR A 306 -12.22 -2.37 -13.42
C TYR A 306 -13.13 -2.71 -14.58
N HIS A 307 -13.46 -1.74 -15.44
CA HIS A 307 -14.36 -1.94 -16.56
C HIS A 307 -13.80 -2.94 -17.58
N LYS A 308 -12.49 -2.91 -17.86
CA LYS A 308 -11.85 -3.89 -18.74
C LYS A 308 -11.94 -5.34 -18.22
N VAL A 309 -11.78 -5.54 -16.93
CA VAL A 309 -11.97 -6.86 -16.30
C VAL A 309 -13.44 -7.28 -16.36
N GLU A 310 -14.38 -6.39 -16.03
CA GLU A 310 -15.82 -6.70 -16.05
C GLU A 310 -16.31 -7.03 -17.47
N GLU A 311 -15.79 -6.36 -18.52
CA GLU A 311 -16.07 -6.73 -19.92
C GLU A 311 -15.73 -8.22 -20.20
N VAL A 312 -14.59 -8.69 -19.70
CA VAL A 312 -14.17 -10.09 -19.85
C VAL A 312 -15.04 -11.03 -19.00
N VAL A 313 -15.30 -10.66 -17.75
CA VAL A 313 -16.14 -11.45 -16.82
C VAL A 313 -17.53 -11.64 -17.38
N GLU A 314 -18.18 -10.56 -17.86
CA GLU A 314 -19.51 -10.64 -18.49
C GLU A 314 -19.52 -11.48 -19.75
N LYS A 315 -18.50 -11.34 -20.63
CA LYS A 315 -18.35 -12.16 -21.82
C LYS A 315 -18.29 -13.65 -21.46
N ARG A 316 -17.51 -14.00 -20.44
CA ARG A 316 -17.38 -15.38 -19.95
C ARG A 316 -18.69 -15.89 -19.33
N ARG A 317 -19.38 -15.08 -18.52
CA ARG A 317 -20.71 -15.41 -17.95
C ARG A 317 -21.74 -15.69 -19.06
N LYS A 318 -21.80 -14.83 -20.08
CA LYS A 318 -22.69 -15.04 -21.25
C LYS A 318 -22.34 -16.34 -21.99
N ALA A 319 -21.06 -16.69 -22.06
CA ALA A 319 -20.58 -17.95 -22.64
C ALA A 319 -20.71 -19.17 -21.69
N LYS A 320 -21.27 -19.01 -20.50
CA LYS A 320 -21.39 -20.03 -19.44
C LYS A 320 -20.05 -20.66 -19.02
N LYS A 321 -18.96 -19.88 -19.11
CA LYS A 321 -17.63 -20.26 -18.62
C LYS A 321 -17.47 -19.85 -17.17
N SER A 322 -16.58 -20.53 -16.42
CA SER A 322 -16.26 -20.19 -15.05
C SER A 322 -15.69 -18.78 -14.92
N VAL A 323 -16.05 -18.10 -13.84
CA VAL A 323 -15.52 -16.79 -13.42
C VAL A 323 -15.27 -16.80 -11.92
N SER A 324 -14.32 -15.99 -11.47
CA SER A 324 -14.08 -15.72 -10.05
C SER A 324 -14.79 -14.45 -9.64
N ASP A 325 -15.35 -14.46 -8.45
CA ASP A 325 -16.08 -13.33 -7.87
C ASP A 325 -15.23 -12.61 -6.79
N PRO A 326 -15.53 -11.34 -6.47
CA PRO A 326 -14.96 -10.68 -5.30
C PRO A 326 -15.25 -11.48 -4.01
N PRO A 327 -14.33 -11.51 -3.04
CA PRO A 327 -13.13 -10.69 -2.94
C PRO A 327 -11.88 -11.26 -3.66
N ALA A 328 -11.90 -12.51 -4.14
CA ALA A 328 -10.72 -13.20 -4.67
C ALA A 328 -10.30 -12.74 -6.08
N SER A 329 -11.26 -12.26 -6.89
CA SER A 329 -11.05 -11.82 -8.29
C SER A 329 -10.16 -10.57 -8.42
N LEU A 330 -9.79 -10.23 -9.66
CA LEU A 330 -9.06 -8.98 -9.96
C LEU A 330 -9.84 -7.74 -9.51
N THR A 331 -11.15 -7.69 -9.77
CA THR A 331 -12.00 -6.58 -9.30
C THR A 331 -12.11 -6.56 -7.78
N GLY A 332 -12.09 -7.73 -7.13
CA GLY A 332 -12.00 -7.84 -5.67
C GLY A 332 -10.77 -7.15 -5.08
N GLN A 333 -9.62 -7.19 -5.78
CA GLN A 333 -8.41 -6.49 -5.33
C GLN A 333 -8.57 -4.97 -5.35
N LEU A 334 -9.30 -4.42 -6.34
CA LEU A 334 -9.62 -2.99 -6.39
C LEU A 334 -10.57 -2.60 -5.26
N LEU A 335 -11.55 -3.44 -4.95
CA LEU A 335 -12.46 -3.22 -3.81
C LEU A 335 -11.71 -3.21 -2.47
N PHE A 336 -10.73 -4.11 -2.25
CA PHE A 336 -9.88 -4.06 -1.05
C PHE A 336 -9.11 -2.74 -0.95
N ARG A 337 -8.56 -2.27 -2.06
CA ARG A 337 -7.86 -0.99 -2.12
C ARG A 337 -8.81 0.16 -1.74
N ASP A 338 -9.98 0.23 -2.35
CA ASP A 338 -10.99 1.27 -2.08
C ASP A 338 -11.49 1.23 -0.63
N MET A 339 -11.64 0.05 -0.04
CA MET A 339 -12.00 -0.11 1.37
C MET A 339 -11.00 0.59 2.29
N TYR A 340 -9.69 0.41 2.05
CA TYR A 340 -8.66 1.07 2.83
C TYR A 340 -8.62 2.58 2.58
N PHE A 341 -8.83 3.03 1.34
CA PHE A 341 -8.92 4.45 1.00
C PHE A 341 -10.09 5.14 1.69
N ALA A 342 -11.27 4.52 1.71
CA ALA A 342 -12.43 5.06 2.41
C ALA A 342 -12.22 5.05 3.95
N ALA A 343 -11.57 4.01 4.49
CA ALA A 343 -11.22 3.99 5.91
C ALA A 343 -10.23 5.12 6.28
N GLN A 344 -9.21 5.34 5.46
CA GLN A 344 -8.28 6.46 5.62
C GLN A 344 -8.99 7.81 5.50
N ALA A 345 -9.89 7.97 4.53
CA ALA A 345 -10.64 9.21 4.35
C ALA A 345 -11.47 9.58 5.59
N ALA A 346 -12.02 8.56 6.30
CA ALA A 346 -12.79 8.74 7.52
C ALA A 346 -11.94 9.06 8.76
N LEU A 347 -10.73 8.47 8.86
CA LEU A 347 -9.91 8.52 10.07
C LEU A 347 -8.75 9.53 9.98
N GLY A 348 -8.40 10.00 8.78
CA GLY A 348 -7.30 10.94 8.56
C GLY A 348 -5.96 10.40 9.07
N TRP A 349 -5.20 11.24 9.76
CA TRP A 349 -3.90 10.88 10.34
C TRP A 349 -3.94 9.67 11.27
N SER A 350 -5.04 9.49 12.03
CA SER A 350 -5.18 8.37 12.97
C SER A 350 -5.21 7.00 12.29
N PHE A 351 -5.50 6.94 10.99
CA PHE A 351 -5.57 5.67 10.26
C PHE A 351 -4.22 4.94 10.19
N ALA A 352 -3.13 5.69 10.04
CA ALA A 352 -1.79 5.14 9.85
C ALA A 352 -1.03 4.85 11.14
N GLN A 353 -1.69 4.90 12.29
CA GLN A 353 -1.08 4.71 13.59
C GLN A 353 -1.97 3.91 14.55
N THR A 354 -1.37 3.35 15.61
CA THR A 354 -2.10 2.68 16.69
C THR A 354 -2.83 3.70 17.56
N TYR A 355 -2.14 4.75 17.95
CA TYR A 355 -2.64 5.76 18.90
C TYR A 355 -3.69 6.66 18.26
N ASN A 356 -4.66 7.10 19.05
CA ASN A 356 -5.81 7.91 18.62
C ASN A 356 -6.66 7.26 17.51
N ASN A 357 -6.50 5.96 17.25
CA ASN A 357 -7.25 5.21 16.26
C ASN A 357 -8.39 4.42 16.95
N PRO A 358 -9.66 4.78 16.72
CA PRO A 358 -10.79 4.12 17.36
C PRO A 358 -11.06 2.70 16.84
N ASN A 359 -10.46 2.33 15.71
CA ASN A 359 -10.65 1.03 15.06
C ASN A 359 -9.45 0.11 15.22
N CYS A 360 -8.27 0.64 15.59
CA CYS A 360 -7.07 -0.16 15.84
C CYS A 360 -7.06 -0.64 17.29
N ARG A 361 -7.13 -1.96 17.48
CA ARG A 361 -6.98 -2.59 18.80
C ARG A 361 -5.58 -2.32 19.34
N PHE A 362 -5.50 -1.88 20.58
CA PHE A 362 -4.24 -1.66 21.27
C PHE A 362 -3.67 -3.00 21.75
N ILE A 363 -2.46 -3.30 21.30
CA ILE A 363 -1.63 -4.42 21.76
C ILE A 363 -0.31 -3.82 22.23
N PRO A 364 0.23 -4.22 23.39
CA PRO A 364 1.48 -3.69 23.92
C PRO A 364 2.68 -4.35 23.22
N TRP A 365 2.89 -3.98 21.96
CA TRP A 365 4.02 -4.41 21.17
C TRP A 365 5.33 -3.84 21.71
N HIS A 366 6.45 -4.55 21.48
CA HIS A 366 7.77 -3.97 21.62
C HIS A 366 8.02 -2.87 20.57
N LEU A 367 8.92 -1.96 20.87
CA LEU A 367 9.30 -0.80 20.04
C LEU A 367 8.09 0.08 19.70
N PRO A 368 7.28 0.51 20.69
CA PRO A 368 6.11 1.32 20.45
C PRO A 368 6.47 2.73 19.96
N SER A 369 5.63 3.30 19.11
CA SER A 369 5.79 4.69 18.65
C SER A 369 5.70 5.67 19.80
N LYS A 370 6.52 6.74 19.79
CA LYS A 370 6.36 7.90 20.66
C LYS A 370 5.23 8.77 20.15
N VAL A 371 4.44 9.31 21.06
CA VAL A 371 3.24 10.12 20.79
C VAL A 371 3.41 11.52 21.33
N ASP A 372 3.12 12.51 20.51
CA ASP A 372 2.91 13.88 20.96
C ASP A 372 1.51 13.98 21.60
N LEU A 373 1.47 14.20 22.90
CA LEU A 373 0.22 14.22 23.66
C LEU A 373 -0.70 15.41 23.29
N SER A 374 -0.15 16.48 22.70
CA SER A 374 -0.94 17.65 22.27
C SER A 374 -1.71 17.38 20.97
N THR A 375 -1.06 16.75 20.01
CA THR A 375 -1.65 16.39 18.71
C THR A 375 -2.27 15.01 18.70
N LYS A 376 -1.87 14.14 19.64
CA LYS A 376 -2.18 12.69 19.69
C LYS A 376 -1.70 11.92 18.46
N LEU A 377 -0.69 12.46 17.78
CA LEU A 377 -0.05 11.83 16.62
C LEU A 377 1.32 11.29 17.01
N ILE A 378 1.74 10.23 16.29
CA ILE A 378 3.08 9.69 16.45
C ILE A 378 4.12 10.69 15.93
N THR A 379 5.27 10.78 16.62
CA THR A 379 6.34 11.73 16.28
C THR A 379 7.23 11.26 15.14
N GLY A 380 7.12 9.99 14.76
CA GLY A 380 8.06 9.33 13.82
C GLY A 380 9.17 8.57 14.55
N ASP A 381 9.35 8.82 15.85
CA ASP A 381 10.27 8.09 16.73
C ASP A 381 9.57 6.94 17.45
N TYR A 382 10.35 6.03 18.02
CA TYR A 382 9.86 4.94 18.85
C TYR A 382 10.70 4.77 20.12
N GLU A 383 10.14 4.07 21.10
CA GLU A 383 10.83 3.69 22.33
C GLU A 383 11.55 2.36 22.11
N VAL A 384 12.82 2.28 22.47
CA VAL A 384 13.56 1.02 22.54
C VAL A 384 13.37 0.50 23.97
N ASP A 385 12.30 -0.24 24.17
CA ASP A 385 11.96 -0.90 25.43
C ASP A 385 12.71 -2.22 25.62
N ASP A 386 13.24 -2.79 24.52
CA ASP A 386 14.03 -4.02 24.50
C ASP A 386 15.06 -3.96 23.35
N GLU A 387 16.34 -3.91 23.69
CA GLU A 387 17.44 -3.83 22.73
C GLU A 387 17.55 -5.08 21.82
N GLU A 388 17.15 -6.25 22.32
CA GLU A 388 17.17 -7.47 21.49
C GLU A 388 16.07 -7.42 20.43
N LYS A 389 14.93 -6.81 20.75
CA LYS A 389 13.85 -6.57 19.77
C LYS A 389 14.28 -5.57 18.70
N GLU A 390 15.03 -4.54 19.07
CA GLU A 390 15.58 -3.61 18.07
C GLU A 390 16.56 -4.31 17.12
N LYS A 391 17.45 -5.17 17.63
CA LYS A 391 18.33 -6.02 16.80
C LYS A 391 17.52 -6.97 15.90
N GLN A 392 16.43 -7.56 16.43
CA GLN A 392 15.53 -8.40 15.64
C GLN A 392 14.86 -7.61 14.52
N LEU A 393 14.39 -6.38 14.76
CA LEU A 393 13.85 -5.48 13.74
C LEU A 393 14.88 -5.21 12.63
N GLN A 394 16.11 -4.87 12.99
CA GLN A 394 17.19 -4.61 12.04
C GLN A 394 17.50 -5.85 11.20
N ARG A 395 17.66 -7.03 11.83
CA ARG A 395 17.91 -8.29 11.13
C ARG A 395 16.76 -8.67 10.19
N TRP A 396 15.51 -8.43 10.61
CA TRP A 396 14.34 -8.63 9.76
C TRP A 396 14.35 -7.67 8.56
N ALA A 397 14.57 -6.39 8.78
CA ALA A 397 14.60 -5.38 7.71
C ALA A 397 15.69 -5.64 6.67
N GLU A 398 16.84 -6.21 7.11
CA GLU A 398 17.98 -6.52 6.24
C GLU A 398 17.91 -7.92 5.61
N GLY A 399 16.94 -8.75 5.98
CA GLY A 399 16.86 -10.16 5.52
C GLY A 399 18.00 -11.01 6.05
N ARG A 400 18.25 -10.94 7.37
CA ARG A 400 19.28 -11.67 8.10
C ARG A 400 18.73 -12.36 9.35
N THR A 401 17.48 -12.83 9.28
CA THR A 401 16.78 -13.46 10.43
C THR A 401 17.27 -14.86 10.75
N GLY A 402 17.93 -15.53 9.81
CA GLY A 402 18.28 -16.94 9.89
C GLY A 402 17.12 -17.88 9.49
N PHE A 403 16.03 -17.32 8.98
CA PHE A 403 14.93 -18.04 8.34
C PHE A 403 14.96 -17.73 6.84
N PRO A 404 15.51 -18.62 5.98
CA PRO A 404 15.79 -18.33 4.58
C PRO A 404 14.61 -17.84 3.77
N TRP A 405 13.40 -18.31 4.07
CA TRP A 405 12.17 -17.84 3.42
C TRP A 405 11.89 -16.37 3.74
N ILE A 406 11.98 -15.96 4.99
CA ILE A 406 11.80 -14.56 5.43
C ILE A 406 12.90 -13.68 4.82
N ASP A 407 14.15 -14.17 4.88
CA ASP A 407 15.31 -13.43 4.39
C ASP A 407 15.24 -13.21 2.88
N ALA A 408 14.85 -14.22 2.11
CA ALA A 408 14.67 -14.12 0.67
C ALA A 408 13.62 -13.06 0.29
N ILE A 409 12.50 -13.02 1.00
CA ILE A 409 11.42 -12.03 0.77
C ILE A 409 11.92 -10.62 1.08
N MET A 410 12.56 -10.40 2.22
CA MET A 410 13.04 -9.05 2.59
C MET A 410 14.16 -8.57 1.67
N ARG A 411 15.02 -9.47 1.19
CA ARG A 411 16.07 -9.14 0.20
C ARG A 411 15.48 -8.86 -1.19
N GLN A 412 14.45 -9.61 -1.64
CA GLN A 412 13.72 -9.26 -2.85
C GLN A 412 13.08 -7.87 -2.71
N LEU A 413 12.41 -7.60 -1.59
CA LEU A 413 11.80 -6.30 -1.35
C LEU A 413 12.82 -5.15 -1.46
N ARG A 414 13.99 -5.31 -0.85
CA ARG A 414 15.07 -4.31 -0.90
C ARG A 414 15.66 -4.15 -2.30
N GLN A 415 15.84 -5.24 -3.03
CA GLN A 415 16.43 -5.24 -4.36
C GLN A 415 15.46 -4.73 -5.43
N GLU A 416 14.20 -5.19 -5.40
CA GLU A 416 13.25 -4.96 -6.49
C GLU A 416 12.19 -3.89 -6.16
N GLY A 417 11.99 -3.58 -4.86
CA GLY A 417 10.95 -2.66 -4.41
C GLY A 417 9.54 -3.26 -4.45
N TRP A 418 9.42 -4.55 -4.75
CA TRP A 418 8.13 -5.23 -4.83
C TRP A 418 8.25 -6.70 -4.42
N VAL A 419 7.23 -7.20 -3.71
CA VAL A 419 7.06 -8.62 -3.39
C VAL A 419 5.59 -9.01 -3.45
N HIS A 420 5.35 -10.29 -3.72
CA HIS A 420 4.02 -10.88 -3.79
C HIS A 420 3.25 -10.71 -2.47
N HIS A 421 1.90 -10.58 -2.51
CA HIS A 421 1.09 -10.34 -1.31
C HIS A 421 1.24 -11.44 -0.24
N LEU A 422 1.28 -12.74 -0.60
CA LEU A 422 1.50 -13.82 0.37
C LEU A 422 2.90 -13.77 1.01
N ALA A 423 3.90 -13.26 0.28
CA ALA A 423 5.21 -12.96 0.84
C ALA A 423 5.12 -11.85 1.89
N ARG A 424 4.36 -10.76 1.60
CA ARG A 424 4.09 -9.69 2.59
C ARG A 424 3.40 -10.24 3.84
N HIS A 425 2.42 -11.13 3.68
CA HIS A 425 1.74 -11.82 4.79
C HIS A 425 2.73 -12.59 5.68
N SER A 426 3.65 -13.31 5.06
CA SER A 426 4.64 -14.15 5.77
C SER A 426 5.55 -13.29 6.65
N VAL A 427 6.17 -12.24 6.09
CA VAL A 427 7.13 -11.40 6.81
C VAL A 427 6.48 -10.47 7.83
N ALA A 428 5.25 -10.00 7.57
CA ALA A 428 4.51 -9.17 8.51
C ALA A 428 4.00 -9.97 9.71
N CYS A 429 3.50 -11.18 9.49
CA CYS A 429 3.13 -12.08 10.58
C CYS A 429 4.34 -12.43 11.44
N PHE A 430 5.49 -12.72 10.82
CA PHE A 430 6.74 -13.05 11.53
C PHE A 430 7.21 -11.89 12.41
N LEU A 431 7.18 -10.66 11.91
CA LEU A 431 7.59 -9.48 12.69
C LEU A 431 6.65 -9.22 13.88
N THR A 432 5.34 -9.39 13.68
CA THR A 432 4.32 -9.03 14.67
C THR A 432 3.90 -10.22 15.53
N ARG A 433 2.71 -10.73 15.32
CA ARG A 433 2.00 -11.70 16.16
C ARG A 433 2.48 -13.16 16.04
N GLY A 434 3.40 -13.46 15.13
CA GLY A 434 3.84 -14.84 14.84
C GLY A 434 5.30 -15.14 15.24
N GLY A 435 6.07 -14.16 15.72
CA GLY A 435 7.49 -14.37 16.03
C GLY A 435 8.09 -13.29 16.92
N CYS A 436 8.32 -12.07 16.40
CA CYS A 436 9.10 -11.07 17.12
C CYS A 436 8.29 -10.27 18.17
N TYR A 437 6.97 -10.18 18.03
CA TYR A 437 6.09 -9.35 18.85
C TYR A 437 6.46 -7.86 18.83
N ILE A 438 6.87 -7.38 17.65
CA ILE A 438 7.27 -5.97 17.41
C ILE A 438 6.09 -5.21 16.79
N SER A 439 5.97 -3.92 17.11
CA SER A 439 4.93 -3.04 16.58
C SER A 439 4.83 -3.11 15.06
N TRP A 440 3.60 -3.26 14.56
CA TRP A 440 3.33 -3.27 13.13
C TRP A 440 3.75 -1.95 12.46
N GLU A 441 3.80 -0.85 13.19
CA GLU A 441 4.24 0.45 12.70
C GLU A 441 5.70 0.40 12.24
N ARG A 442 6.58 -0.35 12.94
CA ARG A 442 7.99 -0.54 12.53
C ARG A 442 8.10 -1.24 11.19
N GLY A 443 7.30 -2.29 10.99
CA GLY A 443 7.24 -2.98 9.70
C GLY A 443 6.65 -2.12 8.60
N ALA A 444 5.59 -1.36 8.91
CA ALA A 444 4.97 -0.42 7.98
C ALA A 444 5.95 0.66 7.51
N GLU A 445 6.84 1.16 8.38
CA GLU A 445 7.90 2.11 8.04
C GLU A 445 8.95 1.54 7.08
N VAL A 446 9.38 0.29 7.30
CA VAL A 446 10.30 -0.39 6.37
C VAL A 446 9.63 -0.61 5.00
N PHE A 447 8.35 -0.97 4.98
CA PHE A 447 7.60 -1.13 3.74
C PHE A 447 7.35 0.22 3.06
N GLU A 448 7.08 1.28 3.83
CA GLU A 448 6.99 2.64 3.31
C GLU A 448 8.28 3.06 2.59
N GLU A 449 9.44 2.73 3.14
CA GLU A 449 10.72 3.04 2.50
C GLU A 449 10.91 2.23 1.21
N LEU A 450 10.75 0.90 1.28
CA LEU A 450 11.23 0.00 0.24
C LEU A 450 10.25 -0.25 -0.91
N LEU A 451 8.92 -0.20 -0.66
CA LEU A 451 7.92 -0.53 -1.66
C LEU A 451 7.78 0.55 -2.74
N ILE A 452 7.80 0.15 -4.00
CA ILE A 452 7.47 1.02 -5.15
C ILE A 452 5.96 1.29 -5.25
N ASP A 453 5.13 0.42 -4.66
CA ASP A 453 3.67 0.52 -4.67
C ASP A 453 3.07 0.99 -3.35
N HIS A 454 3.86 1.69 -2.52
CA HIS A 454 3.40 2.16 -1.22
C HIS A 454 2.27 3.20 -1.36
N GLU A 455 1.10 2.89 -0.81
CA GLU A 455 0.01 3.83 -0.53
C GLU A 455 -0.27 3.79 0.97
N THR A 456 -0.32 4.93 1.65
CA THR A 456 -0.55 4.99 3.11
C THR A 456 -1.80 4.19 3.51
N ALA A 457 -2.89 4.31 2.73
CA ALA A 457 -4.11 3.56 2.95
C ALA A 457 -3.88 2.04 2.89
N CYS A 458 -3.28 1.54 1.81
CA CYS A 458 -3.07 0.12 1.60
C CYS A 458 -2.00 -0.45 2.54
N ASN A 459 -0.91 0.27 2.78
CA ASN A 459 0.16 -0.18 3.68
C ASN A 459 -0.36 -0.31 5.11
N SER A 460 -0.91 0.76 5.67
CA SER A 460 -1.42 0.75 7.06
C SER A 460 -2.59 -0.22 7.24
N GLY A 461 -3.53 -0.27 6.29
CA GLY A 461 -4.66 -1.20 6.35
C GLY A 461 -4.23 -2.66 6.34
N ASN A 462 -3.29 -3.04 5.46
CA ASN A 462 -2.77 -4.41 5.40
C ASN A 462 -1.92 -4.76 6.64
N TRP A 463 -1.12 -3.83 7.17
CA TRP A 463 -0.37 -4.06 8.40
C TRP A 463 -1.30 -4.29 9.60
N GLN A 464 -2.35 -3.48 9.76
CA GLN A 464 -3.37 -3.68 10.80
C GLN A 464 -4.13 -5.00 10.62
N TRP A 465 -4.43 -5.40 9.37
CA TRP A 465 -4.99 -6.72 9.06
C TRP A 465 -4.07 -7.84 9.52
N LEU A 466 -2.80 -7.81 9.13
CA LEU A 466 -1.83 -8.88 9.42
C LEU A 466 -1.39 -8.92 10.88
N ALA A 467 -1.37 -7.78 11.56
CA ALA A 467 -1.17 -7.70 13.01
C ALA A 467 -2.42 -8.08 13.82
N CYS A 468 -3.56 -8.28 13.15
CA CYS A 468 -4.86 -8.52 13.79
C CYS A 468 -5.26 -7.42 14.77
N THR A 469 -4.96 -6.16 14.44
CA THR A 469 -5.37 -5.00 15.24
C THR A 469 -6.62 -4.33 14.69
N ALA A 470 -6.87 -4.45 13.36
CA ALA A 470 -8.11 -4.03 12.71
C ALA A 470 -8.38 -4.90 11.46
N PHE A 471 -9.59 -4.87 10.92
CA PHE A 471 -10.07 -5.60 9.74
C PHE A 471 -10.10 -7.13 9.88
N TYR A 472 -9.20 -7.75 10.63
CA TYR A 472 -9.08 -9.19 10.82
C TYR A 472 -8.74 -9.53 12.28
N ALA A 473 -9.30 -10.65 12.81
CA ALA A 473 -9.23 -10.95 14.24
C ALA A 473 -8.67 -12.36 14.58
N GLN A 474 -8.33 -13.18 13.58
CA GLN A 474 -7.90 -14.57 13.83
C GLN A 474 -6.39 -14.64 14.11
N PHE A 475 -5.96 -14.02 15.19
CA PHE A 475 -4.53 -13.85 15.54
C PHE A 475 -3.78 -15.17 15.78
N TYR A 476 -4.47 -16.26 16.08
CA TYR A 476 -3.88 -17.60 16.28
C TYR A 476 -3.42 -18.27 14.98
N ARG A 477 -3.87 -17.79 13.81
CA ARG A 477 -3.43 -18.28 12.49
C ARG A 477 -2.11 -17.63 12.11
N CYS A 478 -0.97 -18.29 12.44
CA CYS A 478 0.37 -17.80 12.15
C CYS A 478 1.00 -18.55 10.99
N TYR A 479 1.66 -17.81 10.09
CA TYR A 479 2.43 -18.39 8.99
C TYR A 479 3.76 -18.95 9.50
N SER A 480 3.96 -20.25 9.38
CA SER A 480 5.26 -20.86 9.70
C SER A 480 6.31 -20.44 8.66
N PRO A 481 7.44 -19.85 9.06
CA PRO A 481 8.49 -19.44 8.11
C PRO A 481 9.15 -20.62 7.39
N ILE A 482 8.94 -21.84 7.87
CA ILE A 482 9.47 -23.07 7.28
C ILE A 482 8.41 -23.78 6.44
N ALA A 483 7.25 -24.11 7.03
CA ALA A 483 6.22 -24.90 6.35
C ALA A 483 5.59 -24.11 5.20
N PHE A 484 5.33 -22.80 5.39
CA PHE A 484 4.77 -21.96 4.34
C PHE A 484 5.75 -21.76 3.18
N GLY A 485 7.06 -21.58 3.47
CA GLY A 485 8.10 -21.54 2.45
C GLY A 485 8.16 -22.84 1.64
N LYS A 486 8.15 -24.01 2.31
CA LYS A 486 8.15 -25.33 1.64
C LYS A 486 6.93 -25.54 0.73
N LYS A 487 5.75 -24.99 1.08
CA LYS A 487 4.55 -25.08 0.23
C LYS A 487 4.79 -24.44 -1.14
N TRP A 488 5.43 -23.27 -1.18
CA TRP A 488 5.52 -22.45 -2.38
C TRP A 488 6.84 -22.61 -3.14
N ASP A 489 7.93 -22.97 -2.44
CA ASP A 489 9.30 -23.05 -2.95
C ASP A 489 9.93 -24.39 -2.58
N ASP A 490 9.28 -25.51 -2.91
CA ASP A 490 9.70 -26.86 -2.50
C ASP A 490 11.18 -27.17 -2.77
N ASN A 491 11.72 -26.65 -3.88
CA ASN A 491 13.12 -26.84 -4.25
C ASN A 491 14.08 -25.83 -3.63
N GLY A 492 13.55 -24.70 -3.10
CA GLY A 492 14.36 -23.59 -2.60
C GLY A 492 14.93 -22.71 -3.72
N ASP A 493 14.31 -22.68 -4.90
CA ASP A 493 14.82 -21.90 -6.04
C ASP A 493 14.67 -20.39 -5.79
N TYR A 494 13.57 -19.98 -5.18
CA TYR A 494 13.35 -18.60 -4.73
C TYR A 494 14.35 -18.19 -3.66
N ILE A 495 14.58 -19.05 -2.66
CA ILE A 495 15.59 -18.80 -1.63
C ILE A 495 16.97 -18.65 -2.27
N ARG A 496 17.37 -19.56 -3.18
CA ARG A 496 18.68 -19.53 -3.83
C ARG A 496 18.91 -18.27 -4.66
N LYS A 497 17.84 -17.70 -5.24
CA LYS A 497 17.90 -16.46 -6.01
C LYS A 497 18.22 -15.26 -5.12
N TYR A 498 17.55 -15.12 -3.98
CA TYR A 498 17.66 -13.93 -3.13
C TYR A 498 18.59 -14.10 -1.91
N VAL A 499 19.02 -15.33 -1.65
CA VAL A 499 20.00 -15.67 -0.60
C VAL A 499 21.16 -16.45 -1.23
N PRO A 500 22.01 -15.77 -2.03
CA PRO A 500 23.01 -16.42 -2.88
C PRO A 500 24.05 -17.23 -2.08
N GLU A 501 24.30 -16.90 -0.82
CA GLU A 501 25.17 -17.68 0.07
C GLU A 501 24.65 -19.11 0.32
N LEU A 502 23.34 -19.36 0.12
CA LEU A 502 22.74 -20.69 0.27
C LEU A 502 22.56 -21.44 -1.08
N LYS A 503 23.05 -20.89 -2.20
CA LYS A 503 22.77 -21.41 -3.55
C LYS A 503 23.14 -22.90 -3.74
N ASP A 504 24.25 -23.33 -3.14
CA ASP A 504 24.78 -24.68 -3.29
C ASP A 504 24.43 -25.59 -2.10
N LEU A 505 23.66 -25.11 -1.12
CA LEU A 505 23.23 -25.90 0.02
C LEU A 505 22.25 -27.00 -0.41
N PRO A 506 22.39 -28.27 0.05
CA PRO A 506 21.45 -29.34 -0.29
C PRO A 506 19.99 -28.99 0.06
N LYS A 507 19.05 -29.34 -0.85
CA LYS A 507 17.60 -29.08 -0.74
C LYS A 507 17.06 -29.39 0.66
N LYS A 508 17.44 -30.50 1.27
CA LYS A 508 16.96 -30.94 2.59
C LYS A 508 17.24 -29.95 3.73
N TYR A 509 18.20 -29.03 3.55
CA TYR A 509 18.60 -28.06 4.56
C TYR A 509 18.27 -26.61 4.17
N ILE A 510 17.75 -26.37 2.95
CA ILE A 510 17.58 -25.02 2.40
C ILE A 510 16.69 -24.12 3.25
N PHE A 511 15.71 -24.68 3.96
CA PHE A 511 14.83 -23.95 4.87
C PHE A 511 15.34 -23.87 6.32
N GLU A 512 16.31 -24.72 6.67
CA GLU A 512 16.88 -24.84 8.01
C GLU A 512 18.40 -25.07 7.93
N PRO A 513 19.17 -24.08 7.40
CA PRO A 513 20.61 -24.24 7.16
C PRO A 513 21.42 -24.59 8.38
N HIS A 514 21.00 -24.13 9.57
CA HIS A 514 21.64 -24.43 10.86
C HIS A 514 21.62 -25.92 11.23
N LYS A 515 20.74 -26.71 10.61
CA LYS A 515 20.70 -28.18 10.81
C LYS A 515 21.63 -28.95 9.88
N ALA A 516 22.25 -28.26 8.90
CA ALA A 516 23.21 -28.91 8.02
C ALA A 516 24.51 -29.24 8.76
N PRO A 517 25.07 -30.47 8.58
CA PRO A 517 26.40 -30.79 9.08
C PRO A 517 27.45 -29.79 8.58
N ILE A 518 28.43 -29.44 9.40
CA ILE A 518 29.45 -28.44 9.03
C ILE A 518 30.21 -28.82 7.74
N GLN A 519 30.34 -30.11 7.46
CA GLN A 519 30.97 -30.58 6.22
C GLN A 519 30.10 -30.24 4.98
N ASP A 520 28.76 -30.36 5.07
CA ASP A 520 27.85 -30.01 4.02
C ASP A 520 27.80 -28.48 3.81
N GLN A 521 27.85 -27.72 4.93
CA GLN A 521 27.94 -26.26 4.87
C GLN A 521 29.23 -25.82 4.16
N LYS A 522 30.38 -26.34 4.52
CA LYS A 522 31.67 -26.02 3.91
C LYS A 522 31.71 -26.40 2.43
N LYS A 523 31.16 -27.57 2.03
CA LYS A 523 31.02 -27.95 0.62
C LYS A 523 30.17 -26.97 -0.19
N ALA A 524 29.14 -26.41 0.43
CA ALA A 524 28.27 -25.41 -0.16
C ALA A 524 28.88 -23.98 -0.14
N GLY A 525 30.10 -23.83 0.39
CA GLY A 525 30.77 -22.52 0.45
C GLY A 525 30.22 -21.58 1.51
N VAL A 526 29.47 -22.08 2.50
CA VAL A 526 28.82 -21.28 3.54
C VAL A 526 29.06 -21.83 4.93
N VAL A 527 29.08 -20.97 5.95
CA VAL A 527 29.04 -21.36 7.37
C VAL A 527 27.90 -20.66 8.07
N VAL A 528 27.06 -21.42 8.76
CA VAL A 528 25.92 -20.87 9.51
C VAL A 528 26.36 -20.51 10.91
N GLN A 529 26.53 -19.21 11.18
CA GLN A 529 27.04 -18.73 12.46
C GLN A 529 26.60 -17.29 12.78
N GLY A 530 26.54 -17.00 14.10
CA GLY A 530 26.31 -15.63 14.58
C GLY A 530 25.07 -14.95 13.99
N ASP A 531 25.22 -13.68 13.67
CA ASP A 531 24.20 -12.83 13.06
C ASP A 531 24.34 -12.69 11.53
N GLY A 532 25.26 -13.46 10.92
CA GLY A 532 25.53 -13.43 9.49
C GLY A 532 26.29 -12.18 9.04
N SER A 533 27.00 -11.50 9.95
CA SER A 533 27.92 -10.43 9.58
C SER A 533 28.93 -10.95 8.55
N GLN A 534 29.28 -10.10 7.58
CA GLN A 534 30.03 -10.51 6.38
C GLN A 534 31.35 -11.19 6.74
N ALA A 535 31.62 -12.30 6.07
CA ALA A 535 32.94 -12.91 6.06
C ALA A 535 33.99 -11.94 5.48
N LYS A 536 35.22 -12.01 5.96
CA LYS A 536 36.33 -11.29 5.37
C LYS A 536 36.62 -11.82 3.97
N GLU A 537 37.19 -10.99 3.13
CA GLU A 537 37.62 -11.39 1.79
C GLU A 537 38.49 -12.64 1.82
N GLY A 538 38.12 -13.68 1.08
CA GLY A 538 38.80 -15.00 1.06
C GLY A 538 38.27 -16.01 2.07
N GLU A 539 37.33 -15.66 2.94
CA GLU A 539 36.65 -16.61 3.84
C GLU A 539 35.37 -17.19 3.20
N LEU A 540 34.87 -18.29 3.75
CA LEU A 540 33.57 -18.84 3.37
C LEU A 540 32.47 -17.82 3.65
N MET A 541 31.46 -17.76 2.80
CA MET A 541 30.28 -16.92 3.05
C MET A 541 29.63 -17.30 4.37
N THR A 542 29.05 -16.34 5.07
CA THR A 542 28.32 -16.59 6.32
C THR A 542 26.83 -16.42 6.11
N TYR A 543 26.06 -17.27 6.78
CA TYR A 543 24.61 -17.12 6.92
C TYR A 543 24.23 -17.11 8.40
N PRO A 544 23.28 -16.28 8.85
CA PRO A 544 22.95 -16.16 10.27
C PRO A 544 22.29 -17.43 10.83
N LYS A 545 22.50 -17.67 12.11
CA LYS A 545 21.64 -18.57 12.87
C LYS A 545 20.25 -17.97 13.05
N PRO A 546 19.19 -18.79 13.20
CA PRO A 546 17.86 -18.28 13.57
C PRO A 546 17.95 -17.33 14.77
N MET A 547 17.36 -16.14 14.64
CA MET A 547 17.40 -15.11 15.67
C MET A 547 16.47 -15.38 16.85
N LEU A 548 15.61 -16.39 16.74
CA LEU A 548 14.68 -16.84 17.78
C LEU A 548 14.31 -18.30 17.57
N ASP A 549 13.84 -18.99 18.62
CA ASP A 549 13.07 -20.22 18.45
C ASP A 549 11.64 -19.86 18.03
N PHE A 550 11.23 -20.29 16.85
CA PHE A 550 9.96 -19.90 16.27
C PHE A 550 8.75 -20.42 17.08
N ASN A 551 8.83 -21.64 17.63
CA ASN A 551 7.69 -22.23 18.34
C ASN A 551 7.48 -21.53 19.69
N GLU A 552 8.55 -21.31 20.44
CA GLU A 552 8.50 -20.59 21.72
C GLU A 552 8.03 -19.13 21.51
N ALA A 553 8.64 -18.43 20.56
CA ALA A 553 8.29 -17.06 20.26
C ALA A 553 6.82 -16.90 19.81
N ARG A 554 6.32 -17.84 18.99
CA ARG A 554 4.92 -17.86 18.56
C ARG A 554 3.96 -18.03 19.74
N GLU A 555 4.26 -18.90 20.69
CA GLU A 555 3.43 -19.11 21.89
C GLU A 555 3.37 -17.83 22.74
N VAL A 556 4.50 -17.16 22.95
CA VAL A 556 4.56 -15.86 23.63
C VAL A 556 3.72 -14.81 22.90
N CYS A 557 3.85 -14.71 21.58
CA CYS A 557 3.02 -13.80 20.76
C CYS A 557 1.53 -14.09 20.92
N ILE A 558 1.11 -15.36 20.82
CA ILE A 558 -0.30 -15.74 20.95
C ILE A 558 -0.83 -15.39 22.35
N GLN A 559 -0.03 -15.61 23.40
CA GLN A 559 -0.44 -15.24 24.75
C GLN A 559 -0.59 -13.72 24.89
N GLY A 560 0.36 -12.92 24.39
CA GLY A 560 0.24 -11.47 24.37
C GLY A 560 -0.99 -10.97 23.62
N MET A 561 -1.29 -11.58 22.46
CA MET A 561 -2.52 -11.28 21.68
C MET A 561 -3.79 -11.65 22.47
N LYS A 562 -3.85 -12.80 23.13
CA LYS A 562 -4.98 -13.17 24.00
C LYS A 562 -5.22 -12.15 25.09
N THR A 563 -4.17 -11.72 25.78
CA THR A 563 -4.25 -10.68 26.82
C THR A 563 -4.76 -9.37 26.24
N GLY A 564 -4.20 -8.89 25.11
CA GLY A 564 -4.66 -7.66 24.46
C GLY A 564 -6.12 -7.72 24.01
N TYR A 565 -6.58 -8.85 23.50
CA TYR A 565 -7.99 -9.06 23.14
C TYR A 565 -8.91 -9.14 24.36
N HIS A 566 -8.44 -9.72 25.48
CA HIS A 566 -9.16 -9.76 26.75
C HIS A 566 -9.33 -8.37 27.37
N VAL A 567 -8.25 -7.61 27.47
CA VAL A 567 -8.26 -6.21 27.98
C VAL A 567 -9.13 -5.31 27.10
N GLY A 568 -9.12 -5.51 25.79
CA GLY A 568 -10.10 -4.95 24.85
C GLY A 568 -9.96 -3.45 24.58
N LEU A 569 -8.82 -2.82 24.83
CA LEU A 569 -8.58 -1.41 24.55
C LEU A 569 -8.38 -1.16 23.04
N TYR A 570 -8.70 0.06 22.63
CA TYR A 570 -8.40 0.60 21.29
C TYR A 570 -7.47 1.82 21.43
N GLY A 571 -6.79 2.19 20.35
CA GLY A 571 -5.79 3.23 20.36
C GLY A 571 -6.26 4.62 20.81
N ASN A 572 -7.56 4.91 20.67
CA ASN A 572 -8.16 6.16 21.15
C ASN A 572 -8.59 6.14 22.63
N SER A 573 -8.39 5.01 23.33
CA SER A 573 -8.71 4.94 24.76
C SER A 573 -7.88 5.95 25.57
N PRO A 574 -8.50 6.70 26.48
CA PRO A 574 -7.74 7.58 27.40
C PRO A 574 -6.60 6.86 28.10
N LYS A 575 -6.82 5.61 28.54
CA LYS A 575 -5.81 4.80 29.23
C LYS A 575 -4.62 4.44 28.35
N VAL A 576 -4.82 4.33 27.03
CA VAL A 576 -3.73 4.13 26.07
C VAL A 576 -2.94 5.42 25.88
N LEU A 577 -3.62 6.56 25.78
CA LEU A 577 -3.00 7.86 25.55
C LEU A 577 -2.25 8.41 26.77
N ASP A 578 -2.71 8.10 27.99
CA ASP A 578 -2.07 8.56 29.25
C ASP A 578 -1.10 7.53 29.85
N GLY A 579 -0.97 6.33 29.24
CA GLY A 579 -0.04 5.28 29.67
C GLY A 579 -0.55 4.41 30.83
N THR A 580 -1.76 4.66 31.38
CA THR A 580 -2.31 3.87 32.51
C THR A 580 -2.80 2.47 32.09
N TRP A 581 -2.75 2.14 30.82
CA TRP A 581 -3.05 0.80 30.31
C TRP A 581 -2.15 -0.30 30.90
N LYS A 582 -0.91 0.02 31.33
CA LYS A 582 0.07 -0.95 31.86
C LYS A 582 -0.52 -1.77 33.01
N GLN A 583 -1.13 -1.11 33.98
CA GLN A 583 -1.74 -1.79 35.14
C GLN A 583 -2.81 -2.82 34.72
N LEU A 584 -3.61 -2.54 33.70
CA LEU A 584 -4.64 -3.48 33.22
C LEU A 584 -4.05 -4.73 32.57
N PHE A 585 -2.89 -4.60 31.94
CA PHE A 585 -2.21 -5.74 31.34
C PHE A 585 -1.48 -6.58 32.40
N ASP A 586 -0.91 -5.94 33.43
CA ASP A 586 -0.31 -6.63 34.59
C ASP A 586 -1.38 -7.43 35.34
N ASP A 587 -2.51 -6.82 35.69
CA ASP A 587 -3.65 -7.48 36.35
C ASP A 587 -4.20 -8.65 35.53
N ALA A 588 -4.27 -8.51 34.18
CA ALA A 588 -4.75 -9.55 33.27
C ALA A 588 -3.75 -10.70 33.11
N ALA A 589 -2.45 -10.46 33.30
CA ALA A 589 -1.41 -11.49 33.27
C ALA A 589 -1.41 -12.32 34.57
N GLU A 590 -1.77 -11.72 35.71
CA GLU A 590 -1.83 -12.37 37.03
C GLU A 590 -3.18 -13.07 37.32
N GLY A 591 -4.22 -12.84 36.52
CA GLY A 591 -5.56 -13.37 36.70
C GLY A 591 -5.72 -14.86 36.40
N PRO A 592 -6.79 -15.54 36.92
CA PRO A 592 -6.90 -16.98 36.93
C PRO A 592 -6.92 -17.61 35.53
N THR A 593 -6.05 -18.57 35.34
CA THR A 593 -5.97 -19.49 34.18
C THR A 593 -7.11 -20.52 34.15
N GLU A 594 -8.32 -20.18 34.63
CA GLU A 594 -9.46 -21.08 34.59
C GLU A 594 -10.42 -20.78 33.44
N GLY A 595 -10.36 -21.69 32.47
CA GLY A 595 -11.55 -22.26 31.84
C GLY A 595 -12.38 -21.46 30.87
N LYS A 596 -11.92 -21.42 29.63
CA LYS A 596 -12.76 -21.90 28.51
C LYS A 596 -11.80 -22.31 27.39
N GLN A 597 -11.78 -23.60 27.08
CA GLN A 597 -11.07 -24.17 25.95
C GLN A 597 -11.50 -23.47 24.66
N GLY A 598 -10.72 -22.46 24.25
CA GLY A 598 -10.57 -22.13 22.86
C GLY A 598 -9.73 -23.24 22.23
N GLY A 599 -10.13 -23.74 21.09
CA GLY A 599 -9.50 -24.86 20.42
C GLY A 599 -7.98 -24.74 20.31
N PRO A 600 -7.27 -25.84 20.14
CA PRO A 600 -5.82 -25.89 20.18
C PRO A 600 -5.22 -24.93 19.16
N GLY A 601 -4.34 -24.02 19.62
CA GLY A 601 -3.56 -23.15 18.77
C GLY A 601 -2.62 -23.97 17.89
N GLY A 602 -3.14 -24.48 16.77
CA GLY A 602 -2.36 -25.23 15.78
C GLY A 602 -1.53 -24.30 14.91
N LEU A 603 -0.36 -24.74 14.45
CA LEU A 603 0.27 -24.20 13.26
C LEU A 603 -0.75 -24.22 12.12
N MET A 604 -0.80 -23.15 11.30
CA MET A 604 -1.57 -23.20 10.06
C MET A 604 -1.09 -24.39 9.24
N THR A 605 -1.98 -25.33 9.00
CA THR A 605 -1.79 -26.38 8.00
C THR A 605 -2.01 -25.79 6.60
N PHE A 606 -1.72 -26.54 5.55
CA PHE A 606 -1.94 -26.08 4.18
C PHE A 606 -3.41 -25.72 3.90
N GLU A 607 -4.35 -26.42 4.51
CA GLU A 607 -5.79 -26.18 4.40
C GLU A 607 -6.23 -24.88 5.11
N ASP A 608 -5.56 -24.53 6.23
CA ASP A 608 -5.86 -23.30 6.98
C ASP A 608 -5.37 -22.02 6.27
N ALA A 609 -4.32 -22.12 5.44
CA ALA A 609 -3.80 -20.97 4.70
C ALA A 609 -4.73 -20.54 3.55
N ASP A 610 -5.38 -21.50 2.90
CA ASP A 610 -6.32 -21.24 1.80
C ASP A 610 -7.65 -20.68 2.31
N GLY A 611 -8.04 -21.00 3.56
CA GLY A 611 -9.25 -20.48 4.21
C GLY A 611 -9.11 -19.10 4.88
N ALA A 612 -7.92 -18.54 4.97
CA ALA A 612 -7.72 -17.23 5.62
C ALA A 612 -8.34 -16.07 4.82
N ASP A 613 -8.43 -16.20 3.51
CA ASP A 613 -9.05 -15.21 2.62
C ASP A 613 -10.57 -15.44 2.43
N GLU A 614 -11.09 -16.65 2.73
CA GLU A 614 -12.52 -16.96 2.66
C GLU A 614 -13.30 -16.58 3.93
N ALA A 615 -12.63 -16.33 5.06
CA ALA A 615 -13.25 -16.10 6.35
C ALA A 615 -13.94 -14.73 6.52
N ASP A 616 -13.98 -13.88 5.49
CA ASP A 616 -14.61 -12.54 5.53
C ASP A 616 -16.17 -12.58 5.47
N GLN A 617 -16.79 -13.76 5.38
CA GLN A 617 -18.24 -13.86 5.26
C GLN A 617 -19.01 -13.94 6.60
N HIS A 618 -18.33 -14.10 7.75
CA HIS A 618 -18.99 -14.19 9.06
C HIS A 618 -18.23 -13.40 10.14
N GLN A 619 -18.57 -12.10 10.28
CA GLN A 619 -18.34 -11.39 11.54
C GLN A 619 -19.49 -11.69 12.51
N PRO A 620 -19.22 -12.02 13.79
CA PRO A 620 -20.25 -12.04 14.80
C PRO A 620 -20.71 -10.61 15.08
N ASP A 621 -22.02 -10.39 15.12
CA ASP A 621 -22.68 -9.14 15.46
C ASP A 621 -22.13 -8.54 16.76
N SER A 622 -21.92 -7.23 16.75
CA SER A 622 -21.57 -6.44 17.93
C SER A 622 -22.65 -6.60 19.01
N PRO A 623 -22.34 -6.68 20.31
CA PRO A 623 -23.33 -6.87 21.35
C PRO A 623 -24.26 -5.67 21.44
N GLN A 624 -25.51 -5.85 21.09
CA GLN A 624 -26.59 -4.90 21.35
C GLN A 624 -26.81 -4.77 22.86
N LYS A 625 -26.84 -3.52 23.33
CA LYS A 625 -27.22 -3.17 24.70
C LYS A 625 -28.61 -3.70 25.03
N GLY A 626 -28.69 -4.53 26.07
CA GLY A 626 -29.92 -5.13 26.56
C GLY A 626 -30.94 -4.08 27.01
N LYS A 627 -32.20 -4.34 26.62
CA LYS A 627 -33.39 -3.84 27.34
C LYS A 627 -34.02 -5.02 28.07
N SER A 628 -34.18 -4.83 29.36
CA SER A 628 -34.87 -5.71 30.28
C SER A 628 -36.38 -5.83 29.99
N GLY A 629 -36.93 -7.03 30.14
CA GLY A 629 -38.40 -7.22 30.17
C GLY A 629 -38.86 -8.69 30.19
N ALA A 630 -39.05 -9.18 31.40
CA ALA A 630 -40.05 -10.16 31.92
C ALA A 630 -40.47 -11.43 31.15
N ALA A 631 -40.15 -12.56 31.79
CA ALA A 631 -40.95 -13.74 32.17
C ALA A 631 -41.92 -14.44 31.18
N GLY A 632 -41.68 -15.77 31.00
CA GLY A 632 -42.66 -16.72 30.48
C GLY A 632 -42.04 -18.08 30.18
N SER A 633 -42.22 -19.05 31.07
CA SER A 633 -41.81 -20.46 30.95
C SER A 633 -42.80 -21.32 30.14
N PRO A 634 -42.66 -22.65 30.02
CA PRO A 634 -41.96 -23.33 28.91
C PRO A 634 -42.90 -24.32 28.18
N SER A 635 -42.52 -24.80 27.02
CA SER A 635 -43.08 -26.05 26.48
C SER A 635 -42.05 -26.90 25.74
N LYS A 636 -42.11 -28.18 25.98
CA LYS A 636 -41.27 -29.29 25.59
C LYS A 636 -41.54 -29.80 24.14
N PRO A 637 -40.86 -30.82 23.66
CA PRO A 637 -40.22 -30.87 22.33
C PRO A 637 -40.92 -31.79 21.33
N THR A 638 -40.64 -31.65 20.06
CA THR A 638 -40.98 -32.66 19.04
C THR A 638 -39.77 -33.15 18.26
N ARG A 639 -39.76 -34.46 18.12
CA ARG A 639 -38.79 -35.36 17.48
C ARG A 639 -38.67 -35.16 15.95
N GLY A 640 -37.44 -35.31 15.44
CA GLY A 640 -37.17 -36.26 14.38
C GLY A 640 -37.06 -35.81 12.95
N ARG A 641 -35.85 -35.91 12.39
CA ARG A 641 -35.54 -36.79 11.25
C ARG A 641 -34.05 -36.74 10.91
N LYS A 642 -33.40 -37.90 11.07
CA LYS A 642 -32.09 -38.21 10.49
C LYS A 642 -32.22 -38.18 8.96
N ARG A 643 -31.24 -37.51 8.30
CA ARG A 643 -30.86 -37.80 6.91
C ARG A 643 -29.40 -38.22 6.92
N GLU A 644 -29.17 -39.45 6.53
CA GLU A 644 -27.88 -40.03 6.18
C GLU A 644 -27.39 -39.37 4.90
N HIS A 645 -26.14 -38.92 4.89
CA HIS A 645 -25.41 -38.64 3.66
C HIS A 645 -24.25 -39.61 3.57
N SER A 646 -24.33 -40.42 2.52
CA SER A 646 -23.32 -41.35 2.05
C SER A 646 -22.08 -40.56 1.58
N GLN A 647 -20.94 -40.93 2.13
CA GLN A 647 -19.60 -40.57 1.62
C GLN A 647 -19.35 -41.31 0.30
N GLY A 648 -19.15 -40.54 -0.79
CA GLY A 648 -18.57 -41.04 -2.03
C GLY A 648 -17.13 -40.62 -2.13
N THR A 649 -16.25 -41.56 -1.86
CA THR A 649 -14.81 -41.45 -2.15
C THR A 649 -14.59 -41.45 -3.67
N LEU A 650 -14.02 -40.36 -4.22
CA LEU A 650 -13.49 -40.31 -5.59
C LEU A 650 -11.98 -40.61 -5.57
N ASP A 651 -11.66 -41.79 -6.11
CA ASP A 651 -10.32 -42.30 -6.30
C ASP A 651 -9.71 -41.71 -7.60
N PHE A 652 -8.64 -40.91 -7.48
CA PHE A 652 -7.85 -40.39 -8.61
C PHE A 652 -6.53 -41.18 -8.77
N SER A 653 -6.66 -42.46 -9.15
CA SER A 653 -5.54 -43.19 -9.73
C SER A 653 -5.99 -43.79 -11.07
N LYS A 654 -5.69 -43.08 -12.17
CA LYS A 654 -5.38 -43.62 -13.54
C LYS A 654 -5.68 -42.58 -14.62
N SER A 655 -4.66 -41.92 -15.11
CA SER A 655 -4.37 -41.90 -16.56
C SER A 655 -3.09 -41.12 -16.86
N ALA A 656 -1.99 -41.84 -16.88
CA ALA A 656 -0.84 -41.50 -17.69
C ALA A 656 -0.80 -42.51 -18.82
N LYS A 657 -1.06 -42.06 -20.08
CA LYS A 657 -0.53 -42.56 -21.36
C LYS A 657 -1.48 -42.16 -22.49
N LYS A 658 -1.18 -41.08 -23.16
CA LYS A 658 -0.88 -40.97 -24.60
C LYS A 658 -0.58 -39.52 -24.92
#